data_bd7ee8f3b6473d135fb3dd611a439ac6
#
_entry.id   bd7ee8f3b6473d135fb3dd611a439ac6
#
_cell.length_a   1.000
_cell.length_b   1.000
_cell.length_c   1.000
_cell.angle_alpha   90.00
_cell.angle_beta   90.00
_cell.angle_gamma   90.00
#
_symmetry.space_group_name_H-M   'P 1'
#
loop_
_entity.id
_entity.type
_entity.pdbx_description
1 polymer ?
#
loop_
_entity_poly.entity_id
_entity_poly.type
_entity_poly.pdbx_seq_one_letter_code
_entity_poly.pdbx_strand_id
1 'polypeptide(L)'
;GPGLGIFGIRYNENNRNSIRSAAGRFIGKAKDEKGRGCKAIILATREQHIRREKATSNICSNQSFIATACGASLLNRGHIGLQTQYNKARDITLTCAQELTKFEGVELKFNTPFFNEFTISVNKPIKELMNHARTENMEIGVDVSNRCNINENLLLVSLSDKHTIHEVNELVRFFEKHFKKGSISGNVPGISENSKRVSKYNIPTFDIETLFTYYSKLGKQNLSPDEGIYPLGSCTMKYNPEINDWAANIEKFRLTHPQSHEEDVQGNLEVFYEIQKWFKEITGLPAVAIQPLAGAQGELVGLKMFQAYHRDNNEGEQRNVVLIPRSAHGTNPATATMAGFTTKKVDGKQIGIVTIEATETGKINFEQFKELVKIHNTNIAGVMITNPNTAGIFESDFKKISDLIHEVGGLVYMDGANMNAIAGWIDLNKLGVDAVHNNLHKTWSIPHGGGGPGDAIVAVSDKLVDYIPGTQITKDGDLFTMNRPLMSIGSFHRHHGNFAHKVRCYTYLRALGKDGIKKMSAVAVLSARYLYQKLNTTYPVLPIGSDTTPRMHEFILTLSDETFAKVAQSGTPKAQTIAKVGKLFLDFGFHAPTVAFPEVYGLMLEPTESFTKAELDGFCEVVKTIHRMIDEYPEILKTVPHFTPIDKVDEVLANKIPILTEEISSNLPEVLKDRVDANKLRNMSQTEIIEQILIAHKEKLANLEA
;
A
#
# COMPACT_ATOMS: atom_id res chain seq x y z
N GLY A 1 -3.51 8.46 12.03
CA GLY A 1 -3.90 7.86 10.76
C GLY A 1 -2.73 7.73 9.81
N PRO A 2 -2.86 7.06 8.63
CA PRO A 2 -1.80 7.03 7.65
C PRO A 2 -1.47 8.43 7.15
N GLY A 3 -0.18 8.74 6.98
CA GLY A 3 0.27 10.03 6.47
C GLY A 3 0.21 10.11 4.95
N LEU A 4 0.07 11.32 4.42
CA LEU A 4 0.19 11.62 2.99
C LEU A 4 1.47 12.42 2.76
N GLY A 5 2.35 11.90 1.91
CA GLY A 5 3.49 12.65 1.38
C GLY A 5 3.07 13.40 0.10
N ILE A 6 3.35 14.69 0.04
CA ILE A 6 3.17 15.48 -1.18
C ILE A 6 4.56 15.75 -1.76
N PHE A 7 4.76 15.32 -3.00
CA PHE A 7 6.01 15.52 -3.72
C PHE A 7 5.80 16.51 -4.87
N GLY A 8 6.51 17.62 -4.84
CA GLY A 8 6.50 18.63 -5.89
C GLY A 8 7.79 18.59 -6.72
N ILE A 9 7.65 18.68 -8.02
CA ILE A 9 8.78 18.83 -8.95
C ILE A 9 8.63 20.11 -9.77
N ARG A 10 9.72 20.87 -9.91
CA ARG A 10 9.71 22.06 -10.74
C ARG A 10 9.56 21.66 -12.21
N TYR A 11 8.54 22.17 -12.88
CA TYR A 11 8.40 21.99 -14.31
C TYR A 11 9.46 22.77 -15.08
N ASN A 12 10.09 22.12 -16.02
CA ASN A 12 11.03 22.73 -16.94
C ASN A 12 10.71 22.22 -18.36
N GLU A 13 10.40 23.14 -19.28
CA GLU A 13 10.07 22.81 -20.66
C GLU A 13 11.22 22.09 -21.39
N ASN A 14 12.46 22.41 -21.03
CA ASN A 14 13.66 21.77 -21.58
C ASN A 14 13.89 20.35 -21.03
N ASN A 15 13.21 19.97 -19.93
CA ASN A 15 13.32 18.64 -19.32
C ASN A 15 11.95 18.09 -18.96
N ARG A 16 11.11 17.90 -19.96
CA ARG A 16 9.76 17.30 -19.80
C ARG A 16 9.80 15.87 -19.22
N ASN A 17 10.92 15.16 -19.38
CA ASN A 17 11.07 13.81 -18.85
C ASN A 17 11.22 13.77 -17.32
N SER A 18 11.62 14.88 -16.67
CA SER A 18 11.72 14.95 -15.22
C SER A 18 10.39 14.64 -14.53
N ILE A 19 9.26 15.09 -15.06
CA ILE A 19 7.93 14.78 -14.55
C ILE A 19 7.64 13.29 -14.65
N ARG A 20 7.97 12.65 -15.78
CA ARG A 20 7.75 11.22 -15.98
C ARG A 20 8.60 10.35 -15.04
N SER A 21 9.71 10.89 -14.57
CA SER A 21 10.60 10.23 -13.61
C SER A 21 10.27 10.55 -12.15
N ALA A 22 9.36 11.50 -11.90
CA ALA A 22 8.97 11.89 -10.56
C ALA A 22 8.23 10.79 -9.82
N ALA A 23 8.32 10.79 -8.49
CA ALA A 23 7.56 9.88 -7.64
C ALA A 23 6.06 10.18 -7.70
N GLY A 24 5.24 9.19 -7.35
CA GLY A 24 3.78 9.32 -7.29
C GLY A 24 3.07 9.05 -8.62
N ARG A 25 1.77 9.28 -8.62
CA ARG A 25 0.90 9.09 -9.78
C ARG A 25 0.40 10.43 -10.30
N PHE A 26 0.24 10.51 -11.61
CA PHE A 26 -0.28 11.69 -12.30
C PHE A 26 -1.61 11.37 -12.96
N ILE A 27 -2.41 12.41 -13.18
CA ILE A 27 -3.64 12.36 -13.95
C ILE A 27 -3.38 13.03 -15.30
N GLY A 28 -3.86 12.44 -16.38
CA GLY A 28 -3.77 12.99 -17.73
C GLY A 28 -5.14 13.33 -18.29
N LYS A 29 -5.19 14.27 -19.23
CA LYS A 29 -6.38 14.51 -20.06
C LYS A 29 -6.53 13.37 -21.06
N ALA A 30 -7.72 12.80 -21.12
CA ALA A 30 -8.07 11.73 -22.03
C ALA A 30 -9.39 12.04 -22.74
N LYS A 31 -9.71 11.23 -23.73
CA LYS A 31 -11.04 11.14 -24.33
C LYS A 31 -11.50 9.70 -24.26
N ASP A 32 -12.79 9.49 -24.12
CA ASP A 32 -13.39 8.18 -24.28
C ASP A 32 -13.71 7.90 -25.78
N GLU A 33 -14.20 6.72 -26.09
CA GLU A 33 -14.55 6.31 -27.46
C GLU A 33 -15.65 7.18 -28.08
N LYS A 34 -16.48 7.84 -27.27
CA LYS A 34 -17.48 8.83 -27.76
C LYS A 34 -16.89 10.24 -27.95
N GLY A 35 -15.59 10.42 -27.79
CA GLY A 35 -14.91 11.70 -27.88
C GLY A 35 -15.13 12.63 -26.67
N ARG A 36 -15.82 12.16 -25.61
CA ARG A 36 -16.05 12.94 -24.40
C ARG A 36 -14.75 13.16 -23.64
N GLY A 37 -14.49 14.39 -23.23
CA GLY A 37 -13.34 14.70 -22.39
C GLY A 37 -13.43 13.99 -21.04
N CYS A 38 -12.38 13.31 -20.64
CA CYS A 38 -12.26 12.63 -19.36
C CYS A 38 -10.85 12.75 -18.80
N LYS A 39 -10.66 12.26 -17.58
CA LYS A 39 -9.37 12.20 -16.91
C LYS A 39 -9.02 10.73 -16.66
N ALA A 40 -7.77 10.37 -16.88
CA ALA A 40 -7.29 9.03 -16.62
C ALA A 40 -5.99 9.05 -15.83
N ILE A 41 -5.78 8.02 -15.01
CA ILE A 41 -4.49 7.81 -14.34
C ILE A 41 -3.46 7.48 -15.41
N ILE A 42 -2.35 8.20 -15.41
CA ILE A 42 -1.23 7.92 -16.30
C ILE A 42 -0.57 6.61 -15.88
N LEU A 43 -0.63 5.61 -16.78
CA LEU A 43 0.12 4.37 -16.59
C LEU A 43 1.61 4.67 -16.75
N ALA A 44 2.30 4.67 -15.65
CA ALA A 44 3.74 4.91 -15.66
C ALA A 44 4.44 3.66 -16.22
N THR A 45 5.13 3.81 -17.35
CA THR A 45 5.97 2.74 -17.92
C THR A 45 7.10 2.27 -17.00
N ARG A 46 7.27 2.91 -15.87
CA ARG A 46 8.25 2.60 -14.80
C ARG A 46 7.71 1.64 -13.74
N GLU A 47 6.45 1.23 -13.81
CA GLU A 47 5.79 0.37 -12.81
C GLU A 47 6.39 -1.04 -12.82
N GLN A 48 6.49 -1.68 -11.65
CA GLN A 48 7.12 -2.98 -11.48
C GLN A 48 6.42 -4.11 -12.25
N HIS A 49 5.10 -4.03 -12.47
CA HIS A 49 4.38 -5.04 -13.24
C HIS A 49 4.66 -4.97 -14.75
N ILE A 50 5.19 -3.85 -15.25
CA ILE A 50 5.59 -3.66 -16.66
C ILE A 50 7.11 -3.86 -16.81
N ARG A 51 7.90 -3.26 -15.96
CA ARG A 51 9.36 -3.16 -16.10
C ARG A 51 10.15 -4.15 -15.26
N ARG A 52 9.50 -4.82 -14.26
CA ARG A 52 10.15 -5.78 -13.35
C ARG A 52 11.44 -5.20 -12.76
N GLU A 53 12.58 -5.87 -12.98
CA GLU A 53 13.92 -5.43 -12.52
C GLU A 53 14.37 -4.07 -13.08
N LYS A 54 13.74 -3.58 -14.14
CA LYS A 54 14.02 -2.25 -14.73
C LYS A 54 13.07 -1.15 -14.21
N ALA A 55 12.20 -1.49 -13.28
CA ALA A 55 11.30 -0.51 -12.67
C ALA A 55 12.08 0.53 -11.88
N THR A 56 11.64 1.79 -11.95
CA THR A 56 12.21 2.89 -11.16
C THR A 56 11.46 3.11 -9.84
N SER A 57 10.39 2.35 -9.62
CA SER A 57 9.59 2.37 -8.40
C SER A 57 9.05 0.97 -8.13
N ASN A 58 9.04 0.56 -6.86
CA ASN A 58 8.42 -0.66 -6.38
C ASN A 58 7.15 -0.41 -5.56
N ILE A 59 6.54 0.77 -5.72
CA ILE A 59 5.31 1.11 -5.01
C ILE A 59 4.18 0.20 -5.48
N CYS A 60 3.74 -0.72 -4.61
CA CYS A 60 2.60 -1.58 -4.85
C CYS A 60 1.29 -0.87 -4.45
N SER A 61 1.28 -0.30 -3.24
CA SER A 61 0.17 0.51 -2.74
C SER A 61 0.60 1.96 -2.66
N ASN A 62 -0.27 2.88 -3.09
CA ASN A 62 -0.06 4.32 -2.95
C ASN A 62 -1.04 4.91 -1.93
N GLN A 63 -1.11 6.23 -1.82
CA GLN A 63 -1.95 6.92 -0.85
C GLN A 63 -3.19 7.57 -1.50
N SER A 64 -3.78 6.97 -2.53
CA SER A 64 -4.91 7.56 -3.26
C SER A 64 -6.13 7.80 -2.39
N PHE A 65 -6.44 6.89 -1.47
CA PHE A 65 -7.50 7.07 -0.48
C PHE A 65 -7.26 8.32 0.40
N ILE A 66 -6.04 8.44 0.94
CA ILE A 66 -5.69 9.60 1.78
C ILE A 66 -5.63 10.89 0.97
N ALA A 67 -5.19 10.81 -0.30
CA ALA A 67 -5.22 11.97 -1.20
C ALA A 67 -6.65 12.46 -1.45
N THR A 68 -7.60 11.54 -1.64
CA THR A 68 -9.03 11.87 -1.78
C THR A 68 -9.58 12.53 -0.51
N ALA A 69 -9.30 11.95 0.67
CA ALA A 69 -9.71 12.52 1.95
C ALA A 69 -9.07 13.90 2.21
N CYS A 70 -7.80 14.08 1.84
CA CYS A 70 -7.12 15.37 1.90
C CYS A 70 -7.78 16.39 0.97
N GLY A 71 -8.10 16.01 -0.26
CA GLY A 71 -8.81 16.85 -1.21
C GLY A 71 -10.17 17.32 -0.68
N ALA A 72 -10.98 16.40 -0.13
CA ALA A 72 -12.24 16.74 0.51
C ALA A 72 -12.07 17.72 1.70
N SER A 73 -11.03 17.48 2.52
CA SER A 73 -10.69 18.37 3.64
C SER A 73 -10.27 19.79 3.18
N LEU A 74 -9.51 19.88 2.07
CA LEU A 74 -9.13 21.16 1.48
C LEU A 74 -10.35 21.91 0.94
N LEU A 75 -11.28 21.22 0.27
CA LEU A 75 -12.52 21.80 -0.22
C LEU A 75 -13.45 22.24 0.91
N ASN A 76 -13.47 21.55 2.04
CA ASN A 76 -14.27 21.98 3.19
C ASN A 76 -13.71 23.27 3.83
N ARG A 77 -12.39 23.40 3.93
CA ARG A 77 -11.73 24.59 4.47
C ARG A 77 -11.76 25.77 3.50
N GLY A 78 -11.56 25.49 2.23
CA GLY A 78 -11.41 26.51 1.20
C GLY A 78 -10.19 27.40 1.40
N HIS A 79 -10.06 28.41 0.57
CA HIS A 79 -8.97 29.38 0.66
C HIS A 79 -8.94 30.13 1.99
N ILE A 80 -10.09 30.66 2.42
CA ILE A 80 -10.20 31.49 3.63
C ILE A 80 -9.92 30.64 4.88
N GLY A 81 -10.52 29.44 4.97
CA GLY A 81 -10.31 28.56 6.11
C GLY A 81 -8.85 28.13 6.28
N LEU A 82 -8.17 27.80 5.17
CA LEU A 82 -6.73 27.49 5.20
C LEU A 82 -5.89 28.66 5.66
N GLN A 83 -6.19 29.88 5.17
CA GLN A 83 -5.47 31.09 5.57
C GLN A 83 -5.70 31.43 7.04
N THR A 84 -6.93 31.28 7.52
CA THR A 84 -7.28 31.51 8.93
C THR A 84 -6.53 30.55 9.84
N GLN A 85 -6.50 29.27 9.50
CA GLN A 85 -5.77 28.25 10.28
C GLN A 85 -4.26 28.50 10.24
N TYR A 86 -3.71 28.84 9.08
CA TYR A 86 -2.31 29.21 8.93
C TYR A 86 -1.95 30.40 9.83
N ASN A 87 -2.71 31.49 9.74
CA ASN A 87 -2.44 32.69 10.53
C ASN A 87 -2.54 32.39 12.02
N LYS A 88 -3.60 31.68 12.46
CA LYS A 88 -3.77 31.30 13.87
C LYS A 88 -2.58 30.50 14.39
N ALA A 89 -2.14 29.45 13.66
CA ALA A 89 -1.01 28.65 14.05
C ALA A 89 0.28 29.49 14.10
N ARG A 90 0.47 30.38 13.14
CA ARG A 90 1.64 31.24 13.05
C ARG A 90 1.66 32.28 14.19
N ASP A 91 0.54 32.97 14.43
CA ASP A 91 0.45 34.05 15.41
C ASP A 91 0.66 33.52 16.83
N ILE A 92 0.05 32.39 17.16
CA ILE A 92 0.21 31.77 18.48
C ILE A 92 1.64 31.28 18.71
N THR A 93 2.28 30.76 17.65
CA THR A 93 3.69 30.32 17.71
C THR A 93 4.65 31.49 17.91
N LEU A 94 4.41 32.60 17.19
CA LEU A 94 5.20 33.83 17.37
C LEU A 94 5.04 34.40 18.77
N THR A 95 3.81 34.47 19.28
CA THR A 95 3.52 34.92 20.64
C THR A 95 4.27 34.08 21.66
N CYS A 96 4.18 32.74 21.51
CA CYS A 96 4.89 31.81 22.41
C CYS A 96 6.42 32.05 22.37
N ALA A 97 7.01 32.14 21.19
CA ALA A 97 8.45 32.39 21.02
C ALA A 97 8.88 33.74 21.65
N GLN A 98 8.06 34.79 21.43
CA GLN A 98 8.31 36.12 22.02
C GLN A 98 8.24 36.10 23.55
N GLU A 99 7.26 35.39 24.12
CA GLU A 99 7.12 35.30 25.59
C GLU A 99 8.23 34.49 26.23
N LEU A 100 8.61 33.33 25.64
CA LEU A 100 9.66 32.50 26.19
C LEU A 100 11.06 33.14 26.11
N THR A 101 11.33 33.90 25.05
CA THR A 101 12.62 34.60 24.92
C THR A 101 12.79 35.85 25.82
N LYS A 102 11.77 36.17 26.62
CA LYS A 102 11.90 37.20 27.69
C LYS A 102 12.61 36.67 28.94
N PHE A 103 12.84 35.37 29.06
CA PHE A 103 13.51 34.79 30.21
C PHE A 103 15.03 34.77 30.05
N GLU A 104 15.77 35.08 31.13
CA GLU A 104 17.23 35.04 31.14
C GLU A 104 17.72 33.59 30.90
N GLY A 105 18.62 33.43 29.91
CA GLY A 105 19.15 32.11 29.52
C GLY A 105 18.20 31.27 28.66
N VAL A 106 17.18 31.89 28.04
CA VAL A 106 16.30 31.28 27.04
C VAL A 106 16.42 32.08 25.72
N GLU A 107 16.96 31.46 24.68
CA GLU A 107 17.23 32.12 23.41
C GLU A 107 16.76 31.28 22.22
N LEU A 108 16.33 31.94 21.14
CA LEU A 108 16.09 31.24 19.89
C LEU A 108 17.40 30.68 19.34
N LYS A 109 17.45 29.38 19.10
CA LYS A 109 18.63 28.71 18.55
C LYS A 109 18.94 29.12 17.12
N PHE A 110 17.91 29.34 16.30
CA PHE A 110 18.04 29.68 14.89
C PHE A 110 17.45 31.05 14.59
N ASN A 111 18.23 31.90 13.95
CA ASN A 111 17.81 33.24 13.52
C ASN A 111 17.21 33.20 12.10
N THR A 112 16.33 32.27 11.82
CA THR A 112 15.63 32.12 10.54
C THR A 112 14.13 32.13 10.77
N PRO A 113 13.31 32.62 9.80
CA PRO A 113 11.88 32.54 9.90
C PRO A 113 11.40 31.10 10.05
N PHE A 114 10.42 30.88 10.91
CA PHE A 114 9.75 29.60 11.15
C PHE A 114 8.24 29.73 10.99
N PHE A 115 7.54 28.63 10.88
CA PHE A 115 6.09 28.64 10.77
C PHE A 115 5.43 28.34 12.12
N ASN A 116 5.40 27.07 12.53
CA ASN A 116 4.70 26.63 13.74
C ASN A 116 5.59 25.81 14.68
N GLU A 117 6.89 25.79 14.42
CA GLU A 117 7.91 25.12 15.24
C GLU A 117 9.11 26.05 15.38
N PHE A 118 9.67 26.10 16.59
CA PHE A 118 10.91 26.82 16.87
C PHE A 118 11.72 26.08 17.93
N THR A 119 13.02 26.24 17.88
CA THR A 119 13.94 25.66 18.86
C THR A 119 14.52 26.75 19.74
N ILE A 120 14.45 26.55 21.05
CA ILE A 120 15.13 27.39 22.05
C ILE A 120 16.31 26.64 22.64
N SER A 121 17.39 27.38 22.92
CA SER A 121 18.44 26.95 23.82
C SER A 121 18.11 27.47 25.22
N VAL A 122 18.39 26.66 26.26
CA VAL A 122 18.18 27.02 27.64
C VAL A 122 19.42 26.68 28.48
N ASN A 123 19.63 27.43 29.54
CA ASN A 123 20.76 27.21 30.45
C ASN A 123 20.51 26.13 31.53
N LYS A 124 19.48 25.31 31.36
CA LYS A 124 19.12 24.19 32.25
C LYS A 124 19.01 22.89 31.45
N PRO A 125 19.26 21.72 32.09
CA PRO A 125 19.07 20.43 31.43
C PRO A 125 17.61 20.24 30.98
N ILE A 126 17.38 19.97 29.70
CA ILE A 126 16.02 19.78 29.14
C ILE A 126 15.28 18.64 29.83
N LYS A 127 15.98 17.55 30.10
CA LYS A 127 15.40 16.38 30.77
C LYS A 127 14.80 16.72 32.15
N GLU A 128 15.47 17.59 32.92
CA GLU A 128 14.96 18.04 34.21
C GLU A 128 13.71 18.92 34.05
N LEU A 129 13.75 19.86 33.10
CA LEU A 129 12.58 20.70 32.79
C LEU A 129 11.38 19.87 32.33
N MET A 130 11.57 18.90 31.44
CA MET A 130 10.51 18.01 30.99
C MET A 130 9.94 17.17 32.15
N ASN A 131 10.79 16.64 33.02
CA ASN A 131 10.35 15.90 34.20
C ASN A 131 9.49 16.77 35.13
N HIS A 132 9.89 18.02 35.40
CA HIS A 132 9.09 18.94 36.19
C HIS A 132 7.76 19.29 35.49
N ALA A 133 7.77 19.54 34.18
CA ALA A 133 6.56 19.80 33.42
C ALA A 133 5.55 18.64 33.52
N ARG A 134 6.05 17.41 33.44
CA ARG A 134 5.22 16.20 33.60
C ARG A 134 4.57 16.10 34.99
N THR A 135 5.22 16.55 36.06
CA THR A 135 4.57 16.61 37.39
C THR A 135 3.40 17.60 37.43
N GLU A 136 3.37 18.55 36.49
CA GLU A 136 2.26 19.52 36.28
C GLU A 136 1.31 19.09 35.17
N ASN A 137 1.39 17.85 34.67
CA ASN A 137 0.63 17.30 33.53
C ASN A 137 0.82 18.10 32.23
N MET A 138 2.04 18.59 31.98
CA MET A 138 2.36 19.43 30.82
C MET A 138 3.44 18.79 29.95
N GLU A 139 3.24 18.81 28.65
CA GLU A 139 4.25 18.50 27.62
C GLU A 139 4.75 19.82 27.01
N ILE A 140 6.01 20.17 27.25
CA ILE A 140 6.58 21.47 26.85
C ILE A 140 7.27 21.46 25.49
N GLY A 141 7.47 20.29 24.91
CA GLY A 141 8.15 20.13 23.62
C GLY A 141 8.97 18.86 23.54
N VAL A 142 9.95 18.83 22.64
CA VAL A 142 10.82 17.67 22.38
C VAL A 142 12.27 18.04 22.64
N ASP A 143 12.98 17.22 23.41
CA ASP A 143 14.43 17.34 23.58
C ASP A 143 15.14 17.01 22.27
N VAL A 144 15.82 17.99 21.69
CA VAL A 144 16.59 17.86 20.46
C VAL A 144 18.09 18.11 20.64
N SER A 145 18.56 18.15 21.89
CA SER A 145 19.94 18.45 22.27
C SER A 145 20.96 17.56 21.52
N ASN A 146 20.63 16.28 21.36
CA ASN A 146 21.52 15.30 20.71
C ASN A 146 21.39 15.25 19.19
N ARG A 147 20.48 16.03 18.58
CA ARG A 147 20.22 15.94 17.13
C ARG A 147 21.15 16.79 16.26
N CYS A 148 21.79 17.79 16.87
CA CYS A 148 22.59 18.79 16.13
C CYS A 148 24.09 18.65 16.34
N ASN A 149 24.60 17.62 17.02
CA ASN A 149 26.00 17.45 17.45
C ASN A 149 26.54 18.70 18.18
N ILE A 150 25.71 19.42 18.91
CA ILE A 150 26.00 20.64 19.64
C ILE A 150 25.78 20.29 21.11
N ASN A 151 26.75 20.67 21.95
CA ASN A 151 26.63 20.43 23.40
C ASN A 151 25.82 21.58 24.06
N GLU A 152 24.55 21.65 23.73
CA GLU A 152 23.59 22.63 24.25
C GLU A 152 22.29 21.96 24.64
N ASN A 153 21.58 22.57 25.58
CA ASN A 153 20.25 22.12 25.97
C ASN A 153 19.21 22.73 25.02
N LEU A 154 18.66 21.94 24.11
CA LEU A 154 17.78 22.40 23.05
C LEU A 154 16.37 21.79 23.18
N LEU A 155 15.37 22.65 23.26
CA LEU A 155 13.96 22.29 23.27
C LEU A 155 13.28 22.75 21.99
N LEU A 156 12.68 21.81 21.25
CA LEU A 156 11.82 22.10 20.11
C LEU A 156 10.38 22.27 20.60
N VAL A 157 9.83 23.44 20.40
CA VAL A 157 8.44 23.78 20.74
C VAL A 157 7.62 23.83 19.45
N SER A 158 6.47 23.15 19.43
CA SER A 158 5.56 23.08 18.28
C SER A 158 4.14 23.43 18.69
N LEU A 159 3.53 24.36 17.97
CA LEU A 159 2.14 24.76 18.18
C LEU A 159 1.34 24.60 16.87
N SER A 160 0.02 24.60 16.95
CA SER A 160 -0.87 24.47 15.81
C SER A 160 -2.10 25.39 15.97
N ASP A 161 -2.96 25.40 14.97
CA ASP A 161 -4.25 26.11 15.01
C ASP A 161 -5.21 25.59 16.10
N LYS A 162 -4.91 24.47 16.74
CA LYS A 162 -5.67 23.90 17.87
C LYS A 162 -5.27 24.52 19.21
N HIS A 163 -4.06 25.03 19.34
CA HIS A 163 -3.60 25.67 20.58
C HIS A 163 -4.27 27.03 20.78
N THR A 164 -4.35 27.41 22.03
CA THR A 164 -4.95 28.67 22.49
C THR A 164 -3.94 29.50 23.25
N ILE A 165 -4.25 30.79 23.43
CA ILE A 165 -3.41 31.66 24.26
C ILE A 165 -3.36 31.23 25.73
N HIS A 166 -4.37 30.47 26.18
CA HIS A 166 -4.39 29.91 27.53
C HIS A 166 -3.23 28.92 27.73
N GLU A 167 -3.04 27.98 26.80
CA GLU A 167 -1.96 26.99 26.84
C GLU A 167 -0.58 27.65 26.74
N VAL A 168 -0.43 28.69 25.92
CA VAL A 168 0.80 29.50 25.89
C VAL A 168 1.05 30.15 27.23
N ASN A 169 0.04 30.74 27.86
CA ASN A 169 0.18 31.35 29.17
C ASN A 169 0.51 30.34 30.28
N GLU A 170 0.02 29.11 30.19
CA GLU A 170 0.41 28.03 31.09
C GLU A 170 1.89 27.67 30.93
N LEU A 171 2.35 27.54 29.70
CA LEU A 171 3.77 27.31 29.40
C LEU A 171 4.64 28.46 29.91
N VAL A 172 4.25 29.70 29.70
CA VAL A 172 4.94 30.89 30.24
C VAL A 172 5.03 30.86 31.76
N ARG A 173 3.92 30.56 32.45
CA ARG A 173 3.89 30.42 33.93
C ARG A 173 4.82 29.29 34.42
N PHE A 174 4.90 28.19 33.68
CA PHE A 174 5.87 27.13 33.97
C PHE A 174 7.32 27.68 33.86
N PHE A 175 7.64 28.42 32.80
CA PHE A 175 8.95 29.02 32.63
C PHE A 175 9.27 30.07 33.71
N GLU A 176 8.29 30.84 34.19
CA GLU A 176 8.43 31.79 35.32
C GLU A 176 8.89 31.12 36.64
N LYS A 177 8.55 29.86 36.84
CA LYS A 177 9.02 29.09 38.00
C LYS A 177 10.48 28.65 37.88
N HIS A 178 10.99 28.54 36.69
CA HIS A 178 12.31 27.96 36.38
C HIS A 178 13.34 28.99 35.94
N PHE A 179 12.93 30.12 35.39
CA PHE A 179 13.80 31.15 34.83
C PHE A 179 13.42 32.51 35.34
N LYS A 180 14.42 33.38 35.46
CA LYS A 180 14.19 34.78 35.84
C LYS A 180 13.73 35.56 34.63
N LYS A 181 12.71 36.41 34.80
CA LYS A 181 12.24 37.28 33.73
C LYS A 181 13.26 38.39 33.43
N GLY A 182 13.72 38.45 32.19
CA GLY A 182 14.62 39.50 31.69
C GLY A 182 13.88 40.76 31.26
N SER A 183 14.61 41.79 30.93
CA SER A 183 14.12 43.09 30.52
C SER A 183 13.91 43.25 29.00
N ILE A 184 14.40 42.30 28.19
CA ILE A 184 14.44 42.40 26.74
C ILE A 184 13.67 41.24 26.11
N SER A 185 12.75 41.56 25.21
CA SER A 185 12.10 40.59 24.32
C SER A 185 13.08 40.16 23.24
N GLY A 186 13.25 38.85 23.03
CA GLY A 186 14.03 38.33 21.92
C GLY A 186 13.47 38.78 20.55
N ASN A 187 14.36 39.07 19.62
CA ASN A 187 13.94 39.39 18.25
C ASN A 187 13.53 38.11 17.53
N VAL A 188 12.23 37.95 17.24
CA VAL A 188 11.72 36.80 16.50
C VAL A 188 11.76 37.12 15.00
N PRO A 189 12.50 36.34 14.18
CA PRO A 189 12.70 36.65 12.77
C PRO A 189 11.39 36.56 11.98
N GLY A 190 11.10 37.61 11.20
CA GLY A 190 9.95 37.68 10.29
C GLY A 190 10.22 37.08 8.92
N ILE A 191 9.18 36.67 8.23
CA ILE A 191 9.27 36.23 6.83
C ILE A 191 9.49 37.46 5.96
N SER A 192 10.51 37.44 5.09
CA SER A 192 10.75 38.50 4.12
C SER A 192 9.55 38.73 3.22
N GLU A 193 9.18 40.00 2.97
CA GLU A 193 8.09 40.36 2.06
C GLU A 193 8.26 39.73 0.67
N ASN A 194 9.49 39.65 0.18
CA ASN A 194 9.81 39.03 -1.11
C ASN A 194 9.56 37.51 -1.14
N SER A 195 9.44 36.86 0.02
CA SER A 195 9.12 35.43 0.15
C SER A 195 7.65 35.16 0.36
N LYS A 196 6.83 36.20 0.56
CA LYS A 196 5.40 36.06 0.74
C LYS A 196 4.72 35.76 -0.59
N ARG A 197 3.78 34.85 -0.56
CA ARG A 197 2.95 34.54 -1.73
C ARG A 197 2.02 35.72 -2.03
N VAL A 198 2.10 36.25 -3.24
CA VAL A 198 1.22 37.35 -3.71
C VAL A 198 -0.05 36.79 -4.37
N SER A 199 0.05 35.65 -5.06
CA SER A 199 -1.10 35.05 -5.75
C SER A 199 -2.06 34.32 -4.82
N LYS A 200 -3.36 34.53 -5.03
CA LYS A 200 -4.41 33.74 -4.34
C LYS A 200 -4.50 32.35 -4.97
N TYR A 201 -4.81 31.34 -4.17
CA TYR A 201 -5.01 29.97 -4.65
C TYR A 201 -6.48 29.57 -4.81
N ASN A 202 -7.41 30.50 -4.71
CA ASN A 202 -8.84 30.42 -5.07
C ASN A 202 -9.50 29.03 -4.87
N ILE A 203 -9.18 28.33 -3.77
CA ILE A 203 -9.83 27.06 -3.43
C ILE A 203 -11.26 27.39 -2.96
N PRO A 204 -12.31 26.83 -3.59
CA PRO A 204 -13.68 27.05 -3.16
C PRO A 204 -13.94 26.40 -1.80
N THR A 205 -14.99 26.85 -1.13
CA THR A 205 -15.44 26.28 0.15
C THR A 205 -16.78 25.60 -0.04
N PHE A 206 -16.88 24.36 0.43
CA PHE A 206 -18.13 23.62 0.50
C PHE A 206 -18.38 23.16 1.94
N ASP A 207 -19.65 23.15 2.36
CA ASP A 207 -20.01 22.59 3.65
C ASP A 207 -19.81 21.06 3.65
N ILE A 208 -19.70 20.50 4.86
CA ILE A 208 -19.39 19.08 5.03
C ILE A 208 -20.51 18.16 4.53
N GLU A 209 -21.77 18.58 4.62
CA GLU A 209 -22.93 17.82 4.19
C GLU A 209 -22.98 17.72 2.66
N THR A 210 -22.72 18.82 1.97
CA THR A 210 -22.57 18.87 0.51
C THR A 210 -21.46 17.92 0.04
N LEU A 211 -20.28 17.97 0.66
CA LEU A 211 -19.18 17.10 0.31
C LEU A 211 -19.49 15.63 0.62
N PHE A 212 -20.07 15.33 1.78
CA PHE A 212 -20.47 13.97 2.14
C PHE A 212 -21.45 13.38 1.11
N THR A 213 -22.47 14.17 0.74
CA THR A 213 -23.46 13.78 -0.27
C THR A 213 -22.80 13.54 -1.64
N TYR A 214 -21.89 14.43 -2.04
CA TYR A 214 -21.17 14.31 -3.31
C TYR A 214 -20.30 13.05 -3.36
N TYR A 215 -19.44 12.85 -2.36
CA TYR A 215 -18.55 11.70 -2.31
C TYR A 215 -19.32 10.38 -2.12
N SER A 216 -20.44 10.39 -1.41
CA SER A 216 -21.33 9.23 -1.31
C SER A 216 -21.93 8.83 -2.67
N LYS A 217 -22.33 9.82 -3.49
CA LYS A 217 -22.78 9.55 -4.86
C LYS A 217 -21.67 9.00 -5.74
N LEU A 218 -20.44 9.53 -5.65
CA LEU A 218 -19.28 9.02 -6.37
C LEU A 218 -18.92 7.59 -5.92
N GLY A 219 -18.97 7.33 -4.61
CA GLY A 219 -18.69 5.99 -4.04
C GLY A 219 -19.61 4.92 -4.60
N LYS A 220 -20.91 5.22 -4.76
CA LYS A 220 -21.90 4.32 -5.36
C LYS A 220 -21.62 4.00 -6.85
N GLN A 221 -20.76 4.75 -7.51
CA GLN A 221 -20.32 4.47 -8.89
C GLN A 221 -19.13 3.51 -8.96
N ASN A 222 -18.55 3.15 -7.82
CA ASN A 222 -17.47 2.18 -7.72
C ASN A 222 -18.00 0.82 -7.25
N LEU A 223 -17.25 -0.22 -7.55
CA LEU A 223 -17.50 -1.56 -7.02
C LEU A 223 -16.72 -1.73 -5.72
N SER A 224 -17.32 -2.34 -4.71
CA SER A 224 -16.74 -2.56 -3.39
C SER A 224 -16.84 -4.04 -3.00
N PRO A 225 -15.82 -4.60 -2.32
CA PRO A 225 -15.92 -5.92 -1.72
C PRO A 225 -16.95 -5.99 -0.58
N ASP A 226 -17.44 -4.84 -0.08
CA ASP A 226 -18.50 -4.77 0.92
C ASP A 226 -19.90 -4.98 0.34
N GLU A 227 -20.03 -4.87 -0.99
CA GLU A 227 -21.31 -5.00 -1.70
C GLU A 227 -21.45 -6.30 -2.52
N GLY A 228 -20.36 -7.02 -2.76
CA GLY A 228 -20.37 -8.25 -3.54
C GLY A 228 -18.99 -8.77 -3.89
N ILE A 229 -18.94 -9.90 -4.59
CA ILE A 229 -17.68 -10.54 -4.95
C ILE A 229 -16.80 -9.58 -5.76
N TYR A 230 -15.59 -9.40 -5.28
CA TYR A 230 -14.53 -8.60 -5.92
C TYR A 230 -13.38 -9.56 -6.28
N PRO A 231 -13.41 -10.20 -7.47
CA PRO A 231 -12.61 -11.39 -7.76
C PRO A 231 -11.18 -11.10 -8.20
N LEU A 232 -10.59 -10.01 -7.72
CA LEU A 232 -9.26 -9.56 -8.13
C LEU A 232 -8.17 -10.49 -7.58
N GLY A 233 -7.60 -11.31 -8.42
CA GLY A 233 -6.50 -12.22 -8.06
C GLY A 233 -5.19 -11.48 -7.75
N SER A 234 -4.32 -12.12 -6.96
CA SER A 234 -3.07 -11.56 -6.42
C SER A 234 -3.26 -10.36 -5.49
N CYS A 235 -4.51 -10.01 -5.18
CA CYS A 235 -4.85 -8.92 -4.28
C CYS A 235 -6.12 -9.27 -3.54
N THR A 236 -5.99 -9.84 -2.35
CA THR A 236 -7.12 -10.30 -1.53
C THR A 236 -8.06 -9.14 -1.21
N MET A 237 -9.14 -9.02 -1.98
CA MET A 237 -10.17 -8.00 -1.81
C MET A 237 -11.34 -8.60 -1.06
N LYS A 238 -11.31 -8.48 0.26
CA LYS A 238 -12.31 -9.06 1.14
C LYS A 238 -13.05 -8.00 1.94
N TYR A 239 -14.17 -8.39 2.51
CA TYR A 239 -14.95 -7.57 3.42
C TYR A 239 -14.11 -7.05 4.59
N ASN A 240 -14.22 -5.77 4.90
CA ASN A 240 -13.59 -5.15 6.05
C ASN A 240 -14.66 -4.90 7.14
N PRO A 241 -14.64 -5.63 8.27
CA PRO A 241 -15.62 -5.45 9.33
C PRO A 241 -15.64 -4.01 9.89
N GLU A 242 -16.81 -3.41 10.02
CA GLU A 242 -16.98 -2.03 10.51
C GLU A 242 -16.38 -1.80 11.91
N ILE A 243 -16.34 -2.85 12.74
CA ILE A 243 -15.72 -2.79 14.06
C ILE A 243 -14.24 -2.41 13.99
N ASN A 244 -13.56 -2.75 12.89
CA ASN A 244 -12.14 -2.39 12.70
C ASN A 244 -11.99 -0.87 12.54
N ASP A 245 -12.90 -0.24 11.79
CA ASP A 245 -12.90 1.22 11.60
C ASP A 245 -13.35 1.95 12.85
N TRP A 246 -14.34 1.43 13.55
CA TRP A 246 -14.77 1.95 14.85
C TRP A 246 -13.60 1.98 15.84
N ALA A 247 -12.89 0.86 16.00
CA ALA A 247 -11.74 0.77 16.91
C ALA A 247 -10.62 1.75 16.53
N ALA A 248 -10.31 1.87 15.22
CA ALA A 248 -9.27 2.79 14.74
C ALA A 248 -9.66 4.29 14.94
N ASN A 249 -10.94 4.59 15.11
CA ASN A 249 -11.45 5.93 15.36
C ASN A 249 -11.56 6.30 16.84
N ILE A 250 -11.27 5.42 17.77
CA ILE A 250 -11.21 5.73 19.20
C ILE A 250 -10.25 6.91 19.39
N GLU A 251 -10.72 7.94 20.09
CA GLU A 251 -10.06 9.24 20.19
C GLU A 251 -8.62 9.12 20.71
N LYS A 252 -8.39 8.33 21.74
CA LYS A 252 -7.06 8.09 22.34
C LYS A 252 -6.09 7.42 21.36
N PHE A 253 -6.57 6.59 20.45
CA PHE A 253 -5.72 6.04 19.37
C PHE A 253 -5.45 7.06 18.26
N ARG A 254 -6.45 7.86 17.91
CA ARG A 254 -6.39 8.79 16.79
C ARG A 254 -5.55 10.04 17.07
N LEU A 255 -5.61 10.57 18.30
CA LEU A 255 -4.99 11.84 18.68
C LEU A 255 -3.63 11.70 19.33
N THR A 256 -3.20 10.49 19.69
CA THR A 256 -1.88 10.26 20.27
C THR A 256 -0.76 10.64 19.31
N HIS A 257 0.17 11.45 19.79
CA HIS A 257 1.36 11.81 19.02
C HIS A 257 2.38 10.65 19.04
N PRO A 258 3.02 10.31 17.91
CA PRO A 258 3.95 9.16 17.86
C PRO A 258 5.26 9.37 18.62
N GLN A 259 5.54 10.56 19.15
CA GLN A 259 6.69 10.86 20.01
C GLN A 259 6.27 11.15 21.45
N SER A 260 5.05 10.77 21.86
CA SER A 260 4.64 10.81 23.25
C SER A 260 5.50 9.86 24.10
N HIS A 261 5.62 10.13 25.38
CA HIS A 261 6.37 9.28 26.29
C HIS A 261 5.73 7.89 26.43
N GLU A 262 6.55 6.89 26.67
CA GLU A 262 6.11 5.49 26.75
C GLU A 262 5.03 5.29 27.82
N GLU A 263 5.19 5.95 28.96
CA GLU A 263 4.26 5.85 30.10
C GLU A 263 2.85 6.36 29.76
N ASP A 264 2.74 7.32 28.83
CA ASP A 264 1.46 7.93 28.44
C ASP A 264 0.74 7.15 27.33
N VAL A 265 1.42 6.21 26.68
CA VAL A 265 0.93 5.52 25.48
C VAL A 265 0.90 4.00 25.63
N GLN A 266 0.82 3.50 26.84
CA GLN A 266 0.90 2.06 27.15
C GLN A 266 -0.11 1.24 26.34
N GLY A 267 -1.36 1.71 26.18
CA GLY A 267 -2.36 1.02 25.35
C GLY A 267 -2.01 0.98 23.85
N ASN A 268 -1.31 2.00 23.33
CA ASN A 268 -0.82 2.01 21.97
C ASN A 268 0.33 1.00 21.79
N LEU A 269 1.23 0.94 22.78
CA LEU A 269 2.35 0.00 22.78
C LEU A 269 1.85 -1.45 22.94
N GLU A 270 0.82 -1.68 23.75
CA GLU A 270 0.16 -2.99 23.87
C GLU A 270 -0.37 -3.49 22.52
N VAL A 271 -1.01 -2.63 21.72
CA VAL A 271 -1.47 -3.01 20.36
C VAL A 271 -0.30 -3.51 19.52
N PHE A 272 0.83 -2.81 19.52
CA PHE A 272 2.02 -3.24 18.78
C PHE A 272 2.61 -4.55 19.32
N TYR A 273 2.71 -4.67 20.65
CA TYR A 273 3.23 -5.86 21.30
C TYR A 273 2.40 -7.11 20.95
N GLU A 274 1.08 -7.02 21.05
CA GLU A 274 0.19 -8.13 20.73
C GLU A 274 0.24 -8.49 19.24
N ILE A 275 0.35 -7.52 18.33
CA ILE A 275 0.58 -7.77 16.90
C ILE A 275 1.90 -8.55 16.71
N GLN A 276 3.00 -8.10 17.32
CA GLN A 276 4.27 -8.82 17.23
C GLN A 276 4.13 -10.27 17.75
N LYS A 277 3.49 -10.46 18.89
CA LYS A 277 3.26 -11.75 19.50
C LYS A 277 2.43 -12.67 18.62
N TRP A 278 1.30 -12.19 18.09
CA TRP A 278 0.41 -13.00 17.28
C TRP A 278 1.04 -13.37 15.92
N PHE A 279 1.77 -12.47 15.29
CA PHE A 279 2.46 -12.81 14.05
C PHE A 279 3.65 -13.77 14.27
N LYS A 280 4.29 -13.76 15.43
CA LYS A 280 5.23 -14.85 15.82
C LYS A 280 4.51 -16.20 15.87
N GLU A 281 3.34 -16.27 16.48
CA GLU A 281 2.55 -17.51 16.56
C GLU A 281 2.03 -17.94 15.17
N ILE A 282 1.54 -17.01 14.35
CA ILE A 282 1.01 -17.30 13.00
C ILE A 282 2.08 -17.82 12.06
N THR A 283 3.28 -17.27 12.13
CA THR A 283 4.40 -17.61 11.24
C THR A 283 5.33 -18.68 11.79
N GLY A 284 5.36 -18.88 13.10
CA GLY A 284 6.34 -19.71 13.80
C GLY A 284 7.72 -19.05 13.92
N LEU A 285 7.88 -17.79 13.50
CA LEU A 285 9.15 -17.06 13.51
C LEU A 285 9.30 -16.20 14.78
N PRO A 286 10.53 -16.08 15.36
CA PRO A 286 10.75 -15.56 16.70
C PRO A 286 10.60 -14.03 16.83
N ALA A 287 10.71 -13.26 15.74
CA ALA A 287 10.65 -11.81 15.82
C ALA A 287 9.90 -11.16 14.65
N VAL A 288 9.35 -9.96 14.88
CA VAL A 288 8.47 -9.26 13.92
C VAL A 288 8.78 -7.77 13.88
N ALA A 289 9.16 -7.25 12.72
CA ALA A 289 9.23 -5.82 12.45
C ALA A 289 7.84 -5.27 12.10
N ILE A 290 7.44 -4.19 12.76
CA ILE A 290 6.10 -3.56 12.60
C ILE A 290 6.15 -2.27 11.78
N GLN A 291 7.31 -1.84 11.32
CA GLN A 291 7.50 -0.53 10.71
C GLN A 291 7.10 -0.44 9.22
N PRO A 292 7.22 -1.49 8.37
CA PRO A 292 6.90 -1.39 6.96
C PRO A 292 5.45 -0.95 6.69
N LEU A 293 5.25 -0.18 5.60
CA LEU A 293 3.95 0.39 5.19
C LEU A 293 3.28 -0.34 4.02
N ALA A 294 3.99 -1.26 3.38
CA ALA A 294 3.49 -2.01 2.24
C ALA A 294 4.31 -3.30 2.06
N GLY A 295 3.77 -4.27 1.31
CA GLY A 295 4.49 -5.51 0.98
C GLY A 295 5.83 -5.25 0.32
N ALA A 296 5.87 -4.39 -0.70
CA ALA A 296 7.12 -4.02 -1.37
C ALA A 296 8.18 -3.40 -0.44
N GLN A 297 7.76 -2.62 0.56
CA GLN A 297 8.69 -2.13 1.59
C GLN A 297 9.12 -3.27 2.53
N GLY A 298 8.23 -4.22 2.83
CA GLY A 298 8.58 -5.43 3.58
C GLY A 298 9.61 -6.28 2.85
N GLU A 299 9.48 -6.42 1.52
CA GLU A 299 10.48 -7.08 0.68
C GLU A 299 11.86 -6.39 0.80
N LEU A 300 11.88 -5.05 0.68
CA LEU A 300 13.11 -4.27 0.80
C LEU A 300 13.75 -4.42 2.19
N VAL A 301 12.94 -4.42 3.25
CA VAL A 301 13.39 -4.66 4.63
C VAL A 301 14.06 -6.02 4.74
N GLY A 302 13.42 -7.09 4.22
CA GLY A 302 14.00 -8.44 4.26
C GLY A 302 15.34 -8.52 3.56
N LEU A 303 15.44 -8.00 2.34
CA LEU A 303 16.71 -8.00 1.59
C LEU A 303 17.80 -7.15 2.25
N LYS A 304 17.44 -6.02 2.88
CA LYS A 304 18.41 -5.20 3.64
C LYS A 304 18.91 -5.90 4.90
N MET A 305 18.06 -6.68 5.57
CA MET A 305 18.49 -7.52 6.68
C MET A 305 19.43 -8.64 6.19
N PHE A 306 19.15 -9.26 5.03
CA PHE A 306 20.05 -10.24 4.42
C PHE A 306 21.43 -9.65 4.13
N GLN A 307 21.47 -8.43 3.58
CA GLN A 307 22.73 -7.73 3.32
C GLN A 307 23.48 -7.40 4.61
N ALA A 308 22.77 -7.02 5.69
CA ALA A 308 23.39 -6.76 6.98
C ALA A 308 23.99 -8.04 7.58
N TYR A 309 23.22 -9.13 7.60
CA TYR A 309 23.67 -10.43 8.07
C TYR A 309 24.94 -10.90 7.32
N HIS A 310 24.94 -10.86 6.00
CA HIS A 310 26.10 -11.29 5.21
C HIS A 310 27.32 -10.38 5.41
N ARG A 311 27.10 -9.07 5.59
CA ARG A 311 28.18 -8.12 5.88
C ARG A 311 28.86 -8.42 7.22
N ASP A 312 28.07 -8.72 8.24
CA ASP A 312 28.58 -9.02 9.59
C ASP A 312 29.32 -10.37 9.61
N ASN A 313 28.97 -11.29 8.71
CA ASN A 313 29.69 -12.53 8.48
C ASN A 313 30.92 -12.35 7.54
N ASN A 314 31.30 -11.11 7.20
CA ASN A 314 32.38 -10.78 6.26
C ASN A 314 32.19 -11.31 4.83
N GLU A 315 30.93 -11.53 4.43
CA GLU A 315 30.56 -12.07 3.10
C GLU A 315 29.82 -11.04 2.23
N GLY A 316 29.68 -9.78 2.67
CA GLY A 316 28.82 -8.78 2.04
C GLY A 316 29.12 -8.51 0.57
N GLU A 317 30.41 -8.46 0.17
CA GLU A 317 30.82 -8.28 -1.23
C GLU A 317 30.60 -9.56 -2.06
N GLN A 318 30.74 -10.71 -1.45
CA GLN A 318 30.64 -12.02 -2.11
C GLN A 318 29.17 -12.40 -2.39
N ARG A 319 28.24 -12.12 -1.47
CA ARG A 319 26.83 -12.46 -1.52
C ARG A 319 26.04 -11.50 -2.42
N ASN A 320 26.19 -11.63 -3.72
CA ASN A 320 25.69 -10.68 -4.71
C ASN A 320 24.65 -11.26 -5.68
N VAL A 321 24.13 -12.46 -5.42
CA VAL A 321 23.11 -13.15 -6.22
C VAL A 321 21.84 -13.38 -5.41
N VAL A 322 20.68 -13.02 -5.98
CA VAL A 322 19.36 -13.39 -5.48
C VAL A 322 18.63 -14.20 -6.54
N LEU A 323 18.22 -15.41 -6.17
CA LEU A 323 17.44 -16.30 -7.03
C LEU A 323 15.95 -15.94 -6.94
N ILE A 324 15.26 -15.72 -8.07
CA ILE A 324 13.84 -15.33 -8.11
C ILE A 324 13.10 -16.16 -9.18
N PRO A 325 12.02 -16.89 -8.83
CA PRO A 325 11.21 -17.59 -9.80
C PRO A 325 10.58 -16.63 -10.85
N ARG A 326 10.47 -17.05 -12.08
CA ARG A 326 9.80 -16.32 -13.15
C ARG A 326 8.34 -15.99 -12.81
N SER A 327 7.68 -16.89 -12.09
CA SER A 327 6.31 -16.73 -11.60
C SER A 327 6.16 -15.78 -10.41
N ALA A 328 7.26 -15.23 -9.86
CA ALA A 328 7.20 -14.29 -8.75
C ALA A 328 6.49 -12.98 -9.15
N HIS A 329 5.86 -12.35 -8.17
CA HIS A 329 5.26 -11.03 -8.37
C HIS A 329 6.29 -10.01 -8.88
N GLY A 330 5.87 -9.08 -9.73
CA GLY A 330 6.76 -8.08 -10.34
C GLY A 330 7.50 -7.18 -9.35
N THR A 331 7.00 -7.04 -8.11
CA THR A 331 7.70 -6.31 -7.04
C THR A 331 8.97 -7.00 -6.59
N ASN A 332 9.05 -8.34 -6.58
CA ASN A 332 10.23 -9.05 -6.08
C ASN A 332 11.50 -8.68 -6.86
N PRO A 333 11.57 -8.80 -8.20
CA PRO A 333 12.75 -8.36 -8.95
C PRO A 333 12.99 -6.85 -8.88
N ALA A 334 11.93 -6.02 -8.86
CA ALA A 334 12.07 -4.58 -8.72
C ALA A 334 12.69 -4.21 -7.37
N THR A 335 12.24 -4.80 -6.29
CA THR A 335 12.78 -4.59 -4.94
C THR A 335 14.21 -5.10 -4.82
N ALA A 336 14.53 -6.25 -5.39
CA ALA A 336 15.90 -6.77 -5.40
C ALA A 336 16.86 -5.80 -6.11
N THR A 337 16.45 -5.22 -7.24
CA THR A 337 17.24 -4.17 -7.91
C THR A 337 17.41 -2.93 -7.02
N MET A 338 16.34 -2.47 -6.36
CA MET A 338 16.41 -1.32 -5.44
C MET A 338 17.27 -1.59 -4.21
N ALA A 339 17.31 -2.84 -3.74
CA ALA A 339 18.22 -3.27 -2.67
C ALA A 339 19.69 -3.27 -3.09
N GLY A 340 19.99 -3.22 -4.41
CA GLY A 340 21.33 -3.20 -4.97
C GLY A 340 21.72 -4.45 -5.78
N PHE A 341 20.83 -5.45 -5.90
CA PHE A 341 21.06 -6.65 -6.70
C PHE A 341 20.78 -6.41 -8.19
N THR A 342 21.54 -5.47 -8.78
CA THR A 342 21.37 -5.14 -10.21
C THR A 342 21.96 -6.25 -11.09
N THR A 343 21.16 -6.73 -12.03
CA THR A 343 21.56 -7.79 -12.97
C THR A 343 22.69 -7.30 -13.88
N LYS A 344 23.83 -7.97 -13.85
CA LYS A 344 24.97 -7.75 -14.75
C LYS A 344 25.74 -9.06 -14.96
N LYS A 345 26.62 -9.08 -15.95
CA LYS A 345 27.56 -10.20 -16.17
C LYS A 345 28.95 -9.78 -15.70
N VAL A 346 29.59 -10.65 -14.91
CA VAL A 346 30.97 -10.53 -14.43
C VAL A 346 31.64 -11.86 -14.70
N ASP A 347 32.76 -11.84 -15.43
CA ASP A 347 33.51 -13.05 -15.84
C ASP A 347 32.65 -14.14 -16.47
N GLY A 348 31.69 -13.73 -17.30
CA GLY A 348 30.76 -14.63 -17.99
C GLY A 348 29.60 -15.16 -17.15
N LYS A 349 29.59 -14.95 -15.83
CA LYS A 349 28.51 -15.33 -14.90
C LYS A 349 27.55 -14.18 -14.66
N GLN A 350 26.25 -14.49 -14.57
CA GLN A 350 25.23 -13.51 -14.17
C GLN A 350 25.28 -13.33 -12.65
N ILE A 351 25.31 -12.06 -12.20
CA ILE A 351 25.13 -11.67 -10.81
C ILE A 351 23.94 -10.73 -10.68
N GLY A 352 23.54 -10.41 -9.45
CA GLY A 352 22.31 -9.69 -9.17
C GLY A 352 21.12 -10.65 -9.16
N ILE A 353 20.11 -10.38 -9.96
CA ILE A 353 18.92 -11.25 -10.04
C ILE A 353 19.18 -12.36 -11.04
N VAL A 354 18.99 -13.62 -10.58
CA VAL A 354 19.03 -14.82 -11.42
C VAL A 354 17.65 -15.48 -11.40
N THR A 355 17.07 -15.65 -12.59
CA THR A 355 15.71 -16.16 -12.72
C THR A 355 15.70 -17.70 -12.70
N ILE A 356 14.76 -18.28 -11.96
CA ILE A 356 14.44 -19.70 -11.95
C ILE A 356 13.20 -19.92 -12.83
N GLU A 357 13.25 -20.87 -13.76
CA GLU A 357 12.10 -21.20 -14.61
C GLU A 357 11.06 -22.05 -13.85
N ALA A 358 9.83 -22.01 -14.34
CA ALA A 358 8.75 -22.87 -13.87
C ALA A 358 8.63 -24.15 -14.72
N THR A 359 8.11 -25.20 -14.13
CA THR A 359 7.67 -26.41 -14.85
C THR A 359 6.31 -26.16 -15.53
N GLU A 360 5.89 -27.07 -16.40
CA GLU A 360 4.53 -27.05 -17.01
C GLU A 360 3.43 -27.09 -15.94
N THR A 361 3.67 -27.73 -14.80
CA THR A 361 2.71 -27.75 -13.68
C THR A 361 2.68 -26.45 -12.86
N GLY A 362 3.45 -25.43 -13.24
CA GLY A 362 3.51 -24.14 -12.57
C GLY A 362 4.35 -24.09 -11.30
N LYS A 363 5.06 -25.14 -10.96
CA LYS A 363 6.02 -25.20 -9.83
C LYS A 363 7.40 -24.75 -10.26
N ILE A 364 8.27 -24.49 -9.29
CA ILE A 364 9.67 -24.19 -9.53
C ILE A 364 10.35 -25.40 -10.21
N ASN A 365 11.12 -25.16 -11.27
CA ASN A 365 11.96 -26.18 -11.89
C ASN A 365 13.10 -26.52 -10.94
N PHE A 366 12.90 -27.55 -10.12
CA PHE A 366 13.82 -27.92 -9.06
C PHE A 366 15.18 -28.41 -9.58
N GLU A 367 15.24 -29.07 -10.76
CA GLU A 367 16.52 -29.51 -11.35
C GLU A 367 17.34 -28.30 -11.80
N GLN A 368 16.73 -27.35 -12.52
CA GLN A 368 17.41 -26.11 -12.86
C GLN A 368 17.83 -25.31 -11.59
N PHE A 369 16.99 -25.30 -10.57
CA PHE A 369 17.32 -24.66 -9.31
C PHE A 369 18.60 -25.24 -8.69
N LYS A 370 18.73 -26.57 -8.62
CA LYS A 370 19.97 -27.25 -8.15
C LYS A 370 21.20 -26.86 -8.97
N GLU A 371 21.05 -26.76 -10.27
CA GLU A 371 22.15 -26.32 -11.15
C GLU A 371 22.56 -24.88 -10.86
N LEU A 372 21.57 -23.94 -10.69
CA LEU A 372 21.85 -22.55 -10.34
C LEU A 372 22.53 -22.43 -8.98
N VAL A 373 22.12 -23.23 -7.98
CA VAL A 373 22.78 -23.27 -6.67
C VAL A 373 24.23 -23.74 -6.81
N LYS A 374 24.49 -24.71 -7.65
CA LYS A 374 25.86 -25.20 -7.95
C LYS A 374 26.74 -24.13 -8.62
N ILE A 375 26.16 -23.41 -9.60
CA ILE A 375 26.88 -22.39 -10.38
C ILE A 375 27.24 -21.19 -9.50
N HIS A 376 26.30 -20.72 -8.68
CA HIS A 376 26.46 -19.50 -7.90
C HIS A 376 26.98 -19.74 -6.47
N ASN A 377 26.68 -20.90 -5.89
CA ASN A 377 27.18 -21.36 -4.61
C ASN A 377 27.29 -20.27 -3.55
N THR A 378 28.49 -19.96 -3.09
CA THR A 378 28.75 -18.94 -2.05
C THR A 378 28.44 -17.48 -2.47
N ASN A 379 28.11 -17.24 -3.73
CA ASN A 379 27.67 -15.91 -4.18
C ASN A 379 26.17 -15.67 -3.90
N ILE A 380 25.41 -16.70 -3.54
CA ILE A 380 23.98 -16.57 -3.28
C ILE A 380 23.77 -15.86 -1.95
N ALA A 381 23.20 -14.64 -2.00
CA ALA A 381 22.69 -13.93 -0.83
C ALA A 381 21.38 -14.56 -0.32
N GLY A 382 20.54 -15.01 -1.24
CA GLY A 382 19.30 -15.68 -0.88
C GLY A 382 18.41 -15.99 -2.08
N VAL A 383 17.23 -16.53 -1.77
CA VAL A 383 16.15 -16.80 -2.71
C VAL A 383 14.89 -16.04 -2.27
N MET A 384 14.10 -15.50 -3.22
CA MET A 384 12.78 -14.90 -2.95
C MET A 384 11.70 -15.75 -3.62
N ILE A 385 10.78 -16.27 -2.85
CA ILE A 385 9.71 -17.18 -3.33
C ILE A 385 8.35 -16.71 -2.80
N THR A 386 7.37 -16.62 -3.68
CA THR A 386 5.96 -16.46 -3.31
C THR A 386 5.34 -17.85 -3.11
N ASN A 387 4.80 -18.15 -1.93
CA ASN A 387 4.18 -19.47 -1.67
C ASN A 387 2.90 -19.35 -0.81
N PRO A 388 1.73 -19.78 -1.33
CA PRO A 388 1.47 -20.25 -2.69
C PRO A 388 1.80 -19.20 -3.74
N ASN A 389 2.17 -19.69 -4.95
CA ASN A 389 2.52 -18.79 -6.04
C ASN A 389 1.29 -18.07 -6.63
N THR A 390 1.50 -17.14 -7.56
CA THR A 390 0.44 -16.32 -8.18
C THR A 390 -0.52 -17.09 -9.11
N ALA A 391 -0.27 -18.38 -9.35
CA ALA A 391 -1.24 -19.27 -10.00
C ALA A 391 -2.08 -20.07 -8.98
N GLY A 392 -1.95 -19.76 -7.70
CA GLY A 392 -2.61 -20.47 -6.60
C GLY A 392 -2.04 -21.86 -6.33
N ILE A 393 -0.80 -22.12 -6.74
CA ILE A 393 -0.15 -23.45 -6.60
C ILE A 393 0.80 -23.40 -5.41
N PHE A 394 0.67 -24.40 -4.51
CA PHE A 394 1.57 -24.54 -3.38
C PHE A 394 2.87 -25.24 -3.82
N GLU A 395 4.02 -24.60 -3.52
CA GLU A 395 5.34 -25.16 -3.79
C GLU A 395 5.69 -26.23 -2.73
N SER A 396 5.46 -27.48 -3.08
CA SER A 396 5.67 -28.61 -2.17
C SER A 396 7.15 -28.90 -1.89
N ASP A 397 8.06 -28.48 -2.77
CA ASP A 397 9.49 -28.66 -2.62
C ASP A 397 10.16 -27.51 -1.86
N PHE A 398 9.38 -26.57 -1.30
CA PHE A 398 9.88 -25.39 -0.59
C PHE A 398 10.91 -25.73 0.49
N LYS A 399 10.67 -26.79 1.28
CA LYS A 399 11.63 -27.24 2.31
C LYS A 399 12.95 -27.68 1.71
N LYS A 400 12.93 -28.44 0.61
CA LYS A 400 14.14 -28.85 -0.08
C LYS A 400 14.90 -27.66 -0.68
N ILE A 401 14.17 -26.68 -1.20
CA ILE A 401 14.74 -25.44 -1.73
C ILE A 401 15.43 -24.68 -0.61
N SER A 402 14.77 -24.51 0.54
CA SER A 402 15.34 -23.79 1.69
C SER A 402 16.59 -24.47 2.23
N ASP A 403 16.58 -25.81 2.33
CA ASP A 403 17.73 -26.57 2.80
C ASP A 403 18.94 -26.35 1.90
N LEU A 404 18.78 -26.47 0.59
CA LEU A 404 19.88 -26.25 -0.38
C LEU A 404 20.42 -24.80 -0.34
N ILE A 405 19.56 -23.81 -0.12
CA ILE A 405 20.01 -22.42 0.04
C ILE A 405 20.82 -22.25 1.34
N HIS A 406 20.35 -22.84 2.43
CA HIS A 406 21.07 -22.79 3.70
C HIS A 406 22.41 -23.55 3.66
N GLU A 407 22.51 -24.69 2.95
CA GLU A 407 23.74 -25.42 2.76
C GLU A 407 24.86 -24.59 2.13
N VAL A 408 24.50 -23.64 1.24
CA VAL A 408 25.46 -22.72 0.64
C VAL A 408 25.59 -21.38 1.39
N GLY A 409 24.95 -21.25 2.55
CA GLY A 409 25.00 -20.06 3.41
C GLY A 409 24.09 -18.90 2.96
N GLY A 410 23.21 -19.11 1.99
CA GLY A 410 22.18 -18.15 1.59
C GLY A 410 21.01 -18.11 2.55
N LEU A 411 20.10 -17.14 2.36
CA LEU A 411 18.90 -16.92 3.18
C LEU A 411 17.62 -17.06 2.35
N VAL A 412 16.51 -17.41 3.01
CA VAL A 412 15.23 -17.67 2.36
C VAL A 412 14.22 -16.59 2.68
N TYR A 413 13.85 -15.81 1.67
CA TYR A 413 12.76 -14.84 1.74
C TYR A 413 11.49 -15.43 1.16
N MET A 414 10.42 -15.43 1.94
CA MET A 414 9.09 -15.77 1.46
C MET A 414 8.24 -14.49 1.26
N ASP A 415 7.70 -14.33 0.06
CA ASP A 415 6.64 -13.35 -0.19
C ASP A 415 5.34 -13.89 0.43
N GLY A 416 4.90 -13.24 1.50
CA GLY A 416 3.71 -13.61 2.27
C GLY A 416 2.44 -12.87 1.84
N ALA A 417 2.39 -12.36 0.61
CA ALA A 417 1.19 -11.72 0.08
C ALA A 417 -0.03 -12.66 0.10
N ASN A 418 0.20 -13.96 -0.06
CA ASN A 418 -0.81 -15.02 -0.15
C ASN A 418 -1.03 -15.77 1.19
N MET A 419 -0.77 -15.14 2.33
CA MET A 419 -0.92 -15.76 3.66
C MET A 419 -2.35 -16.27 3.94
N ASN A 420 -3.38 -15.69 3.34
CA ASN A 420 -4.76 -16.17 3.50
C ASN A 420 -4.98 -17.62 3.06
N ALA A 421 -4.07 -18.19 2.28
CA ALA A 421 -4.10 -19.61 1.90
C ALA A 421 -3.53 -20.56 2.97
N ILE A 422 -2.67 -20.08 3.86
CA ILE A 422 -1.83 -20.93 4.73
C ILE A 422 -1.78 -20.48 6.20
N ALA A 423 -2.35 -19.31 6.53
CA ALA A 423 -2.29 -18.76 7.88
C ALA A 423 -2.86 -19.72 8.94
N GLY A 424 -2.08 -19.98 9.98
CA GLY A 424 -2.42 -20.90 11.05
C GLY A 424 -2.30 -22.41 10.71
N TRP A 425 -1.95 -22.77 9.48
CA TRP A 425 -1.77 -24.16 9.03
C TRP A 425 -0.32 -24.56 8.87
N ILE A 426 0.55 -23.62 8.51
CA ILE A 426 1.94 -23.90 8.17
C ILE A 426 2.87 -23.13 9.11
N ASP A 427 3.83 -23.80 9.66
CA ASP A 427 4.93 -23.25 10.45
C ASP A 427 6.08 -22.90 9.50
N LEU A 428 6.28 -21.61 9.27
CA LEU A 428 7.28 -21.13 8.30
C LEU A 428 8.71 -21.31 8.79
N ASN A 429 8.92 -21.33 10.11
CA ASN A 429 10.24 -21.62 10.68
C ASN A 429 10.68 -23.04 10.35
N LYS A 430 9.76 -24.03 10.46
CA LYS A 430 10.04 -25.41 10.06
C LYS A 430 10.26 -25.58 8.57
N LEU A 431 9.69 -24.70 7.75
CA LEU A 431 9.99 -24.67 6.30
C LEU A 431 11.35 -24.05 5.98
N GLY A 432 12.02 -23.42 6.94
CA GLY A 432 13.32 -22.77 6.75
C GLY A 432 13.21 -21.35 6.17
N VAL A 433 12.11 -20.65 6.43
CA VAL A 433 11.96 -19.24 6.05
C VAL A 433 12.78 -18.37 7.00
N ASP A 434 13.64 -17.50 6.45
CA ASP A 434 14.42 -16.55 7.24
C ASP A 434 13.72 -15.18 7.36
N ALA A 435 12.97 -14.76 6.34
CA ALA A 435 12.13 -13.59 6.43
C ALA A 435 10.86 -13.74 5.60
N VAL A 436 9.73 -13.24 6.12
CA VAL A 436 8.44 -13.21 5.42
C VAL A 436 7.74 -11.88 5.70
N HIS A 437 7.31 -11.18 4.66
CA HIS A 437 6.38 -10.07 4.86
C HIS A 437 4.92 -10.55 4.82
N ASN A 438 4.07 -9.81 5.50
CA ASN A 438 2.63 -9.96 5.44
C ASN A 438 1.99 -8.63 5.07
N ASN A 439 1.20 -8.61 4.00
CA ASN A 439 0.42 -7.45 3.61
C ASN A 439 -0.82 -7.36 4.51
N LEU A 440 -0.89 -6.35 5.38
CA LEU A 440 -2.04 -6.21 6.28
C LEU A 440 -3.32 -5.87 5.50
N HIS A 441 -3.19 -5.22 4.37
CA HIS A 441 -4.31 -4.85 3.47
C HIS A 441 -4.79 -5.98 2.54
N LYS A 442 -4.33 -7.20 2.75
CA LYS A 442 -4.79 -8.41 2.09
C LYS A 442 -5.43 -9.35 3.11
N THR A 443 -4.72 -10.34 3.57
CA THR A 443 -5.19 -11.35 4.54
C THR A 443 -5.78 -10.76 5.81
N TRP A 444 -5.25 -9.64 6.31
CA TRP A 444 -5.50 -9.13 7.66
C TRP A 444 -6.52 -8.01 7.73
N SER A 445 -7.34 -7.88 6.68
CA SER A 445 -8.57 -7.07 6.65
C SER A 445 -8.41 -5.61 7.06
N ILE A 446 -7.38 -4.94 6.55
CA ILE A 446 -7.36 -3.49 6.54
C ILE A 446 -7.73 -2.96 5.15
N PRO A 447 -8.28 -1.74 5.02
CA PRO A 447 -8.71 -1.24 3.72
C PRO A 447 -7.58 -1.20 2.69
N HIS A 448 -7.82 -1.75 1.50
CA HIS A 448 -6.91 -1.65 0.36
C HIS A 448 -6.99 -0.26 -0.30
N GLY A 449 -8.13 0.41 -0.16
CA GLY A 449 -8.36 1.79 -0.57
C GLY A 449 -8.24 2.05 -2.08
N GLY A 450 -8.52 1.03 -2.90
CA GLY A 450 -8.42 1.18 -4.36
C GLY A 450 -7.01 1.48 -4.88
N GLY A 451 -5.97 0.99 -4.18
CA GLY A 451 -4.58 1.21 -4.51
C GLY A 451 -3.79 1.96 -3.41
N GLY A 452 -4.18 1.80 -2.17
CA GLY A 452 -3.57 2.35 -0.96
C GLY A 452 -4.60 3.04 -0.04
N PRO A 453 -4.23 3.36 1.20
CA PRO A 453 -2.97 3.07 1.87
C PRO A 453 -2.83 1.60 2.24
N GLY A 454 -1.62 1.08 2.15
CA GLY A 454 -1.30 -0.25 2.65
C GLY A 454 -0.68 -0.24 4.04
N ASP A 455 -0.36 -1.43 4.52
CA ASP A 455 0.51 -1.64 5.68
C ASP A 455 1.11 -3.05 5.63
N ALA A 456 2.19 -3.28 6.36
CA ALA A 456 2.85 -4.58 6.41
C ALA A 456 3.57 -4.83 7.73
N ILE A 457 3.88 -6.11 7.95
CA ILE A 457 4.86 -6.56 8.96
C ILE A 457 5.88 -7.48 8.27
N VAL A 458 7.03 -7.65 8.89
CA VAL A 458 8.04 -8.65 8.46
C VAL A 458 8.41 -9.52 9.65
N ALA A 459 8.13 -10.81 9.56
CA ALA A 459 8.57 -11.78 10.56
C ALA A 459 9.90 -12.42 10.11
N VAL A 460 10.79 -12.72 11.06
CA VAL A 460 12.15 -13.18 10.78
C VAL A 460 12.62 -14.32 11.67
N SER A 461 13.53 -15.14 11.15
CA SER A 461 14.22 -16.21 11.88
C SER A 461 15.24 -15.66 12.90
N ASP A 462 15.76 -16.53 13.78
CA ASP A 462 16.77 -16.17 14.77
C ASP A 462 18.01 -15.51 14.18
N LYS A 463 18.38 -15.87 12.93
CA LYS A 463 19.53 -15.27 12.23
C LYS A 463 19.38 -13.74 12.00
N LEU A 464 18.15 -13.23 11.97
CA LEU A 464 17.86 -11.85 11.57
C LEU A 464 17.30 -10.98 12.69
N VAL A 465 17.11 -11.51 13.89
CA VAL A 465 16.50 -10.79 15.03
C VAL A 465 17.26 -9.50 15.36
N ASP A 466 18.58 -9.50 15.32
CA ASP A 466 19.41 -8.36 15.69
C ASP A 466 19.40 -7.23 14.63
N TYR A 467 18.97 -7.55 13.40
CA TYR A 467 18.95 -6.59 12.29
C TYR A 467 17.60 -5.91 12.08
N ILE A 468 16.58 -6.24 12.86
CA ILE A 468 15.21 -5.73 12.69
C ILE A 468 15.20 -4.20 12.67
N PRO A 469 14.55 -3.57 11.67
CA PRO A 469 14.44 -2.11 11.60
C PRO A 469 13.42 -1.56 12.60
N GLY A 470 13.64 -0.29 12.95
CA GLY A 470 12.73 0.46 13.79
C GLY A 470 12.73 0.02 15.24
N THR A 471 11.65 0.34 15.91
CA THR A 471 11.47 0.05 17.33
C THR A 471 10.72 -1.27 17.52
N GLN A 472 11.20 -2.09 18.44
CA GLN A 472 10.53 -3.29 18.91
C GLN A 472 9.86 -2.98 20.24
N ILE A 473 8.67 -3.51 20.45
CA ILE A 473 7.98 -3.37 21.74
C ILE A 473 8.26 -4.60 22.58
N THR A 474 8.77 -4.37 23.76
CA THR A 474 9.02 -5.41 24.78
C THR A 474 8.16 -5.14 26.01
N LYS A 475 7.94 -6.17 26.82
CA LYS A 475 7.19 -6.07 28.06
C LYS A 475 8.14 -6.30 29.23
N ASP A 476 8.22 -5.36 30.16
CA ASP A 476 8.96 -5.46 31.42
C ASP A 476 7.98 -5.29 32.59
N GLY A 477 7.72 -6.37 33.30
CA GLY A 477 6.63 -6.41 34.30
C GLY A 477 5.29 -6.11 33.67
N ASP A 478 4.63 -5.05 34.09
CA ASP A 478 3.34 -4.59 33.53
C ASP A 478 3.49 -3.48 32.47
N LEU A 479 4.71 -3.01 32.22
CA LEU A 479 4.99 -1.91 31.30
C LEU A 479 5.46 -2.41 29.94
N PHE A 480 5.00 -1.73 28.89
CA PHE A 480 5.51 -1.89 27.54
C PHE A 480 6.55 -0.82 27.25
N THR A 481 7.71 -1.22 26.73
CA THR A 481 8.85 -0.35 26.44
C THR A 481 9.29 -0.46 24.99
N MET A 482 9.86 0.61 24.46
CA MET A 482 10.37 0.69 23.10
C MET A 482 11.88 0.42 23.07
N ASN A 483 12.28 -0.66 22.41
CA ASN A 483 13.67 -1.05 22.27
C ASN A 483 14.08 -1.17 20.81
N ARG A 484 15.31 -0.81 20.51
CA ARG A 484 15.90 -0.99 19.18
C ARG A 484 17.10 -1.92 19.30
N PRO A 485 17.17 -3.00 18.50
CA PRO A 485 18.36 -3.86 18.47
C PRO A 485 19.61 -3.05 18.08
N LEU A 486 20.75 -3.37 18.70
CA LEU A 486 22.01 -2.67 18.48
C LEU A 486 22.49 -2.75 17.00
N MET A 487 22.28 -3.90 16.38
CA MET A 487 22.66 -4.16 14.98
C MET A 487 21.55 -3.80 13.98
N SER A 488 20.48 -3.14 14.44
CA SER A 488 19.34 -2.75 13.61
C SER A 488 19.78 -2.04 12.33
N ILE A 489 19.20 -2.42 11.18
CA ILE A 489 19.45 -1.76 9.90
C ILE A 489 18.89 -0.33 9.81
N GLY A 490 18.40 0.23 10.90
CA GLY A 490 17.91 1.60 10.98
C GLY A 490 16.39 1.70 10.89
N SER A 491 15.87 2.74 10.24
CA SER A 491 14.43 2.98 10.10
C SER A 491 14.05 3.14 8.65
N PHE A 492 12.99 2.45 8.23
CA PHE A 492 12.38 2.56 6.91
C PHE A 492 11.21 3.54 6.89
N HIS A 493 10.74 3.92 8.06
CA HIS A 493 9.69 4.91 8.26
C HIS A 493 10.05 5.79 9.47
N ARG A 494 9.54 7.04 9.47
CA ARG A 494 9.85 8.00 10.55
C ARG A 494 9.42 7.54 11.94
N HIS A 495 8.27 6.82 12.02
CA HIS A 495 7.68 6.36 13.28
C HIS A 495 7.40 4.85 13.22
N HIS A 496 6.22 4.43 13.67
CA HIS A 496 5.85 3.03 13.89
C HIS A 496 4.96 2.44 12.79
N GLY A 497 5.00 2.98 11.57
CA GLY A 497 4.11 2.57 10.48
C GLY A 497 2.73 3.24 10.55
N ASN A 498 1.72 2.65 9.91
CA ASN A 498 0.36 3.16 9.89
C ASN A 498 -0.43 2.67 11.12
N PHE A 499 -0.31 3.37 12.26
CA PHE A 499 -0.88 2.91 13.52
C PHE A 499 -2.37 2.57 13.44
N ALA A 500 -3.18 3.40 12.78
CA ALA A 500 -4.63 3.12 12.64
C ALA A 500 -4.89 1.80 11.88
N HIS A 501 -4.02 1.40 10.95
CA HIS A 501 -4.10 0.09 10.30
C HIS A 501 -3.65 -1.04 11.22
N LYS A 502 -2.66 -0.80 12.08
CA LYS A 502 -2.30 -1.77 13.14
C LYS A 502 -3.48 -2.01 14.08
N VAL A 503 -4.21 -0.95 14.48
CA VAL A 503 -5.42 -1.09 15.31
C VAL A 503 -6.50 -1.91 14.58
N ARG A 504 -6.75 -1.66 13.30
CA ARG A 504 -7.69 -2.46 12.49
C ARG A 504 -7.29 -3.94 12.45
N CYS A 505 -6.03 -4.20 12.13
CA CYS A 505 -5.48 -5.56 12.12
C CYS A 505 -5.59 -6.24 13.49
N TYR A 506 -5.23 -5.54 14.56
CA TYR A 506 -5.38 -6.02 15.94
C TYR A 506 -6.82 -6.40 16.26
N THR A 507 -7.78 -5.53 15.92
CA THR A 507 -9.21 -5.77 16.14
C THR A 507 -9.69 -7.00 15.38
N TYR A 508 -9.30 -7.13 14.11
CA TYR A 508 -9.64 -8.28 13.28
C TYR A 508 -9.08 -9.59 13.83
N LEU A 509 -7.79 -9.63 14.17
CA LEU A 509 -7.15 -10.82 14.74
C LEU A 509 -7.76 -11.21 16.08
N ARG A 510 -8.08 -10.23 16.93
CA ARG A 510 -8.72 -10.47 18.22
C ARG A 510 -10.14 -11.01 18.08
N ALA A 511 -10.89 -10.53 17.08
CA ALA A 511 -12.24 -11.02 16.79
C ALA A 511 -12.24 -12.46 16.27
N LEU A 512 -11.26 -12.82 15.43
CA LEU A 512 -11.13 -14.17 14.89
C LEU A 512 -10.61 -15.19 15.93
N GLY A 513 -9.61 -14.79 16.70
CA GLY A 513 -8.85 -15.72 17.53
C GLY A 513 -8.11 -16.79 16.72
N LYS A 514 -7.43 -17.70 17.39
CA LYS A 514 -6.59 -18.74 16.77
C LYS A 514 -7.37 -19.67 15.83
N ASP A 515 -8.53 -20.14 16.27
CA ASP A 515 -9.36 -21.04 15.47
C ASP A 515 -10.02 -20.32 14.29
N GLY A 516 -10.42 -19.06 14.48
CA GLY A 516 -10.97 -18.24 13.42
C GLY A 516 -9.95 -17.96 12.30
N ILE A 517 -8.68 -17.75 12.61
CA ILE A 517 -7.62 -17.58 11.60
C ILE A 517 -7.48 -18.84 10.74
N LYS A 518 -7.43 -20.03 11.36
CA LYS A 518 -7.39 -21.29 10.62
C LYS A 518 -8.63 -21.49 9.74
N LYS A 519 -9.80 -21.18 10.28
CA LYS A 519 -11.08 -21.28 9.56
C LYS A 519 -11.11 -20.31 8.37
N MET A 520 -10.66 -19.09 8.55
CA MET A 520 -10.53 -18.09 7.49
C MET A 520 -9.72 -18.63 6.31
N SER A 521 -8.50 -19.12 6.56
CA SER A 521 -7.65 -19.70 5.51
C SER A 521 -8.28 -20.92 4.84
N ALA A 522 -8.90 -21.81 5.62
CA ALA A 522 -9.56 -22.99 5.08
C ALA A 522 -10.74 -22.62 4.16
N VAL A 523 -11.54 -21.62 4.54
CA VAL A 523 -12.69 -21.15 3.74
C VAL A 523 -12.21 -20.45 2.48
N ALA A 524 -11.15 -19.62 2.54
CA ALA A 524 -10.56 -18.98 1.36
C ALA A 524 -10.13 -20.00 0.31
N VAL A 525 -9.43 -21.06 0.74
CA VAL A 525 -9.02 -22.16 -0.17
C VAL A 525 -10.22 -22.94 -0.67
N LEU A 526 -11.21 -23.22 0.20
CA LEU A 526 -12.42 -23.96 -0.19
C LEU A 526 -13.23 -23.18 -1.23
N SER A 527 -13.43 -21.89 -1.05
CA SER A 527 -14.14 -21.00 -1.98
C SER A 527 -13.48 -21.00 -3.36
N ALA A 528 -12.14 -20.86 -3.40
CA ALA A 528 -11.41 -20.90 -4.66
C ALA A 528 -11.50 -22.26 -5.36
N ARG A 529 -11.33 -23.36 -4.63
CA ARG A 529 -11.48 -24.70 -5.19
C ARG A 529 -12.90 -25.01 -5.68
N TYR A 530 -13.89 -24.50 -4.96
CA TYR A 530 -15.28 -24.63 -5.35
C TYR A 530 -15.57 -23.97 -6.70
N LEU A 531 -15.14 -22.72 -6.88
CA LEU A 531 -15.26 -22.03 -8.17
C LEU A 531 -14.40 -22.70 -9.25
N TYR A 532 -13.18 -23.06 -8.94
CA TYR A 532 -12.29 -23.76 -9.86
C TYR A 532 -12.91 -25.01 -10.45
N GLN A 533 -13.47 -25.89 -9.60
CA GLN A 533 -14.11 -27.13 -10.03
C GLN A 533 -15.36 -26.90 -10.92
N LYS A 534 -16.05 -25.79 -10.73
CA LYS A 534 -17.21 -25.43 -11.54
C LYS A 534 -16.87 -24.77 -12.88
N LEU A 535 -15.69 -24.13 -12.96
CA LEU A 535 -15.31 -23.31 -14.11
C LEU A 535 -14.26 -23.98 -15.02
N ASN A 536 -13.46 -24.91 -14.51
CA ASN A 536 -12.40 -25.59 -15.29
C ASN A 536 -12.91 -26.50 -16.41
N THR A 537 -14.22 -26.81 -16.41
CA THR A 537 -14.88 -27.52 -17.52
C THR A 537 -15.31 -26.59 -18.65
N THR A 538 -15.41 -25.29 -18.37
CA THR A 538 -15.85 -24.27 -19.32
C THR A 538 -14.64 -23.48 -19.86
N TYR A 539 -13.69 -23.18 -18.98
CA TYR A 539 -12.48 -22.42 -19.29
C TYR A 539 -11.24 -23.33 -19.16
N PRO A 540 -10.33 -23.33 -20.13
CA PRO A 540 -8.99 -23.85 -19.87
C PRO A 540 -8.32 -23.11 -18.72
N VAL A 541 -7.38 -23.77 -18.05
CA VAL A 541 -6.65 -23.22 -16.88
C VAL A 541 -5.20 -22.94 -17.22
N LEU A 542 -4.61 -21.99 -16.50
CA LEU A 542 -3.18 -21.66 -16.60
C LEU A 542 -2.47 -21.92 -15.27
N PRO A 543 -1.16 -22.26 -15.29
CA PRO A 543 -0.35 -22.64 -16.46
C PRO A 543 -0.88 -23.88 -17.19
N ILE A 544 -0.64 -23.96 -18.49
CA ILE A 544 -1.03 -25.14 -19.30
C ILE A 544 -0.33 -26.38 -18.74
N GLY A 545 -1.08 -27.49 -18.58
CA GLY A 545 -0.56 -28.71 -17.96
C GLY A 545 -0.69 -28.77 -16.44
N SER A 546 -1.25 -27.75 -15.80
CA SER A 546 -1.50 -27.71 -14.35
C SER A 546 -2.92 -28.10 -13.94
N ASP A 547 -3.71 -28.70 -14.83
CA ASP A 547 -5.14 -28.99 -14.60
C ASP A 547 -5.37 -29.91 -13.38
N THR A 548 -4.47 -30.86 -13.16
CA THR A 548 -4.52 -31.80 -12.03
C THR A 548 -3.85 -31.25 -10.77
N THR A 549 -3.17 -30.10 -10.84
CA THR A 549 -2.49 -29.51 -9.70
C THR A 549 -3.52 -28.80 -8.80
N PRO A 550 -3.58 -29.14 -7.50
CA PRO A 550 -4.52 -28.51 -6.58
C PRO A 550 -4.30 -27.00 -6.49
N ARG A 551 -5.37 -26.24 -6.51
CA ARG A 551 -5.36 -24.79 -6.27
C ARG A 551 -5.53 -24.49 -4.80
N MET A 552 -4.90 -23.41 -4.36
CA MET A 552 -5.09 -22.87 -3.03
C MET A 552 -6.20 -21.77 -3.05
N HIS A 553 -5.89 -20.54 -2.79
CA HIS A 553 -6.83 -19.44 -2.62
C HIS A 553 -7.23 -18.72 -3.91
N GLU A 554 -6.50 -18.95 -4.99
CA GLU A 554 -6.69 -18.32 -6.30
C GLU A 554 -6.38 -19.30 -7.44
N PHE A 555 -6.80 -18.93 -8.64
CA PHE A 555 -6.55 -19.71 -9.87
C PHE A 555 -6.64 -18.82 -11.11
N ILE A 556 -6.10 -19.30 -12.22
CA ILE A 556 -6.08 -18.56 -13.48
C ILE A 556 -6.87 -19.33 -14.54
N LEU A 557 -7.84 -18.67 -15.15
CA LEU A 557 -8.60 -19.14 -16.32
C LEU A 557 -8.08 -18.49 -17.58
N THR A 558 -8.33 -19.13 -18.74
CA THR A 558 -8.09 -18.55 -20.07
C THR A 558 -9.20 -18.96 -21.03
N LEU A 559 -9.17 -18.46 -22.26
CA LEU A 559 -10.05 -18.91 -23.34
C LEU A 559 -9.36 -20.01 -24.15
N SER A 560 -10.15 -20.86 -24.83
CA SER A 560 -9.61 -21.81 -25.78
C SER A 560 -9.02 -21.12 -26.99
N ASP A 561 -8.10 -21.76 -27.70
CA ASP A 561 -7.55 -21.23 -28.96
C ASP A 561 -8.65 -21.05 -30.02
N GLU A 562 -9.68 -21.90 -30.01
CA GLU A 562 -10.86 -21.77 -30.86
C GLU A 562 -11.64 -20.48 -30.54
N THR A 563 -11.92 -20.20 -29.27
CA THR A 563 -12.61 -18.98 -28.84
C THR A 563 -11.78 -17.75 -29.17
N PHE A 564 -10.44 -17.77 -28.96
CA PHE A 564 -9.55 -16.68 -29.37
C PHE A 564 -9.60 -16.45 -30.90
N ALA A 565 -9.67 -17.52 -31.70
CA ALA A 565 -9.76 -17.40 -33.16
C ALA A 565 -11.10 -16.79 -33.61
N LYS A 566 -12.23 -17.20 -33.02
CA LYS A 566 -13.55 -16.60 -33.25
C LYS A 566 -13.57 -15.11 -32.93
N VAL A 567 -13.00 -14.73 -31.78
CA VAL A 567 -12.91 -13.33 -31.36
C VAL A 567 -12.01 -12.52 -32.28
N ALA A 568 -10.90 -13.08 -32.75
CA ALA A 568 -10.03 -12.41 -33.72
C ALA A 568 -10.72 -12.20 -35.06
N GLN A 569 -11.46 -13.19 -35.57
CA GLN A 569 -12.24 -13.09 -36.82
C GLN A 569 -13.36 -12.05 -36.70
N SER A 570 -13.95 -11.87 -35.50
CA SER A 570 -14.93 -10.82 -35.25
C SER A 570 -14.33 -9.41 -35.19
N GLY A 571 -13.00 -9.26 -35.23
CA GLY A 571 -12.29 -7.97 -35.29
C GLY A 571 -11.67 -7.49 -34.00
N THR A 572 -11.62 -8.34 -32.92
CA THR A 572 -10.87 -8.04 -31.69
C THR A 572 -9.56 -8.81 -31.67
N PRO A 573 -8.39 -8.16 -31.73
CA PRO A 573 -7.09 -8.85 -31.73
C PRO A 573 -6.87 -9.69 -30.48
N LYS A 574 -6.22 -10.86 -30.58
CA LYS A 574 -5.92 -11.78 -29.48
C LYS A 574 -5.29 -11.06 -28.29
N ALA A 575 -4.35 -10.13 -28.55
CA ALA A 575 -3.67 -9.36 -27.50
C ALA A 575 -4.60 -8.45 -26.66
N GLN A 576 -5.76 -8.10 -27.17
CA GLN A 576 -6.74 -7.26 -26.47
C GLN A 576 -7.89 -8.06 -25.85
N THR A 577 -8.06 -9.32 -26.24
CA THR A 577 -9.23 -10.13 -25.89
C THR A 577 -9.43 -10.21 -24.37
N ILE A 578 -8.41 -10.62 -23.61
CA ILE A 578 -8.54 -10.83 -22.17
C ILE A 578 -8.88 -9.53 -21.44
N ALA A 579 -8.28 -8.40 -21.81
CA ALA A 579 -8.60 -7.11 -21.23
C ALA A 579 -10.05 -6.69 -21.52
N LYS A 580 -10.56 -7.01 -22.70
CA LYS A 580 -11.96 -6.74 -23.08
C LYS A 580 -12.93 -7.69 -22.38
N VAL A 581 -12.57 -8.96 -22.20
CA VAL A 581 -13.33 -9.89 -21.34
C VAL A 581 -13.45 -9.36 -19.92
N GLY A 582 -12.35 -8.86 -19.34
CA GLY A 582 -12.40 -8.18 -18.05
C GLY A 582 -13.39 -7.02 -17.99
N LYS A 583 -13.48 -6.22 -19.08
CA LYS A 583 -14.48 -5.14 -19.17
C LYS A 583 -15.92 -5.66 -19.22
N LEU A 584 -16.16 -6.83 -19.79
CA LEU A 584 -17.49 -7.43 -19.85
C LEU A 584 -17.99 -7.82 -18.44
N PHE A 585 -17.11 -8.15 -17.48
CA PHE A 585 -17.51 -8.36 -16.09
C PHE A 585 -18.18 -7.12 -15.47
N LEU A 586 -17.77 -5.91 -15.88
CA LEU A 586 -18.39 -4.66 -15.39
C LEU A 586 -19.85 -4.55 -15.85
N ASP A 587 -20.17 -5.08 -17.01
CA ASP A 587 -21.54 -5.07 -17.56
C ASP A 587 -22.48 -6.03 -16.79
N PHE A 588 -21.92 -6.99 -16.07
CA PHE A 588 -22.64 -7.86 -15.13
C PHE A 588 -22.61 -7.35 -13.69
N GLY A 589 -22.08 -6.16 -13.45
CA GLY A 589 -22.02 -5.55 -12.11
C GLY A 589 -20.89 -6.07 -11.22
N PHE A 590 -19.91 -6.78 -11.77
CA PHE A 590 -18.75 -7.29 -11.03
C PHE A 590 -17.47 -6.57 -11.44
N HIS A 591 -16.54 -6.43 -10.51
CA HIS A 591 -15.19 -6.03 -10.85
C HIS A 591 -14.52 -7.12 -11.71
N ALA A 592 -13.66 -6.69 -12.62
CA ALA A 592 -12.90 -7.64 -13.44
C ALA A 592 -11.95 -8.48 -12.55
N PRO A 593 -11.71 -9.76 -12.89
CA PRO A 593 -10.53 -10.48 -12.39
C PRO A 593 -9.25 -9.74 -12.77
N THR A 594 -8.11 -10.12 -12.19
CA THR A 594 -6.82 -9.63 -12.68
C THR A 594 -6.56 -10.18 -14.07
N VAL A 595 -6.36 -9.29 -15.03
CA VAL A 595 -6.17 -9.64 -16.44
C VAL A 595 -4.71 -9.57 -16.83
N ALA A 596 -4.27 -10.50 -17.70
CA ALA A 596 -2.95 -10.51 -18.31
C ALA A 596 -1.77 -10.53 -17.31
N PHE A 597 -1.97 -11.11 -16.13
CA PHE A 597 -0.94 -11.29 -15.12
C PHE A 597 -1.26 -12.52 -14.25
N PRO A 598 -0.27 -13.33 -13.86
CA PRO A 598 1.10 -13.40 -14.38
C PRO A 598 1.15 -13.94 -15.83
N GLU A 599 0.05 -14.51 -16.29
CA GLU A 599 -0.12 -15.09 -17.62
C GLU A 599 -0.78 -14.09 -18.56
N VAL A 600 -0.14 -13.82 -19.71
CA VAL A 600 -0.57 -12.77 -20.67
C VAL A 600 -2.02 -12.93 -21.16
N TYR A 601 -2.51 -14.17 -21.22
CA TYR A 601 -3.88 -14.46 -21.64
C TYR A 601 -4.76 -14.94 -20.48
N GLY A 602 -4.38 -14.63 -19.24
CA GLY A 602 -5.02 -15.10 -18.02
C GLY A 602 -6.07 -14.15 -17.45
N LEU A 603 -7.07 -14.75 -16.82
CA LEU A 603 -8.04 -14.14 -15.92
C LEU A 603 -7.79 -14.76 -14.55
N MET A 604 -7.17 -14.05 -13.63
CA MET A 604 -6.84 -14.56 -12.31
C MET A 604 -7.93 -14.17 -11.30
N LEU A 605 -8.49 -15.18 -10.63
CA LEU A 605 -9.60 -15.04 -9.70
C LEU A 605 -9.19 -15.44 -8.28
N GLU A 606 -9.54 -14.59 -7.33
CA GLU A 606 -9.44 -14.84 -5.88
C GLU A 606 -10.79 -14.49 -5.22
N PRO A 607 -11.64 -15.49 -4.88
CA PRO A 607 -12.97 -15.22 -4.32
C PRO A 607 -12.96 -14.80 -2.85
N THR A 608 -11.87 -15.05 -2.12
CA THR A 608 -11.74 -14.87 -0.67
C THR A 608 -12.68 -15.73 0.19
N GLU A 609 -12.68 -15.53 1.49
CA GLU A 609 -13.58 -16.18 2.45
C GLU A 609 -14.83 -15.36 2.77
N SER A 610 -15.01 -14.20 2.15
CA SER A 610 -16.01 -13.21 2.57
C SER A 610 -17.43 -13.51 2.09
N PHE A 611 -17.59 -14.45 1.14
CA PHE A 611 -18.84 -14.62 0.42
C PHE A 611 -19.50 -15.96 0.71
N THR A 612 -20.84 -15.94 0.71
CA THR A 612 -21.66 -17.13 0.91
C THR A 612 -21.60 -18.06 -0.31
N LYS A 613 -21.98 -19.32 -0.09
CA LYS A 613 -22.09 -20.29 -1.20
C LYS A 613 -23.06 -19.81 -2.29
N ALA A 614 -24.18 -19.19 -1.92
CA ALA A 614 -25.16 -18.67 -2.87
C ALA A 614 -24.57 -17.55 -3.75
N GLU A 615 -23.80 -16.63 -3.19
CA GLU A 615 -23.07 -15.59 -3.94
C GLU A 615 -22.01 -16.20 -4.87
N LEU A 616 -21.26 -17.19 -4.40
CA LEU A 616 -20.28 -17.92 -5.23
C LEU A 616 -20.97 -18.65 -6.40
N ASP A 617 -22.14 -19.26 -6.16
CA ASP A 617 -22.93 -19.91 -7.23
C ASP A 617 -23.42 -18.88 -8.25
N GLY A 618 -23.98 -17.77 -7.80
CA GLY A 618 -24.42 -16.69 -8.69
C GLY A 618 -23.28 -16.12 -9.55
N PHE A 619 -22.13 -15.87 -8.93
CA PHE A 619 -20.94 -15.42 -9.66
C PHE A 619 -20.44 -16.46 -10.67
N CYS A 620 -20.43 -17.75 -10.29
CA CYS A 620 -20.04 -18.83 -11.20
C CYS A 620 -20.92 -18.86 -12.46
N GLU A 621 -22.23 -18.70 -12.32
CA GLU A 621 -23.15 -18.66 -13.45
C GLU A 621 -22.91 -17.42 -14.34
N VAL A 622 -22.57 -16.27 -13.76
CA VAL A 622 -22.17 -15.08 -14.54
C VAL A 622 -20.91 -15.37 -15.34
N VAL A 623 -19.86 -15.95 -14.74
CA VAL A 623 -18.61 -16.27 -15.44
C VAL A 623 -18.86 -17.23 -16.60
N LYS A 624 -19.70 -18.26 -16.43
CA LYS A 624 -20.10 -19.16 -17.51
C LYS A 624 -20.89 -18.43 -18.61
N THR A 625 -21.79 -17.53 -18.22
CA THR A 625 -22.56 -16.74 -19.17
C THR A 625 -21.68 -15.81 -20.01
N ILE A 626 -20.67 -15.19 -19.38
CA ILE A 626 -19.67 -14.41 -20.12
C ILE A 626 -18.98 -15.27 -21.18
N HIS A 627 -18.58 -16.50 -20.84
CA HIS A 627 -17.97 -17.42 -21.84
C HIS A 627 -18.91 -17.71 -22.98
N ARG A 628 -20.16 -18.09 -22.68
CA ARG A 628 -21.18 -18.37 -23.70
C ARG A 628 -21.41 -17.16 -24.61
N MET A 629 -21.51 -15.95 -24.04
CA MET A 629 -21.68 -14.73 -24.83
C MET A 629 -20.51 -14.47 -25.78
N ILE A 630 -19.29 -14.74 -25.33
CA ILE A 630 -18.08 -14.58 -26.16
C ILE A 630 -18.10 -15.59 -27.32
N ASP A 631 -18.58 -16.79 -27.08
CA ASP A 631 -18.69 -17.85 -28.10
C ASP A 631 -19.82 -17.60 -29.11
N GLU A 632 -20.97 -17.12 -28.64
CA GLU A 632 -22.18 -16.87 -29.49
C GLU A 632 -22.13 -15.50 -30.17
N TYR A 633 -21.57 -14.47 -29.51
CA TYR A 633 -21.54 -13.08 -29.94
C TYR A 633 -20.15 -12.45 -29.79
N PRO A 634 -19.09 -12.99 -30.43
CA PRO A 634 -17.71 -12.54 -30.16
C PRO A 634 -17.48 -11.05 -30.52
N GLU A 635 -18.31 -10.46 -31.36
CA GLU A 635 -18.26 -9.04 -31.76
C GLU A 635 -18.60 -8.07 -30.62
N ILE A 636 -19.29 -8.52 -29.56
CA ILE A 636 -19.60 -7.64 -28.41
C ILE A 636 -18.35 -7.06 -27.77
N LEU A 637 -17.23 -7.80 -27.86
CA LEU A 637 -15.95 -7.33 -27.33
C LEU A 637 -15.42 -6.07 -28.05
N LYS A 638 -15.96 -5.68 -29.19
CA LYS A 638 -15.58 -4.40 -29.84
C LYS A 638 -16.02 -3.19 -29.01
N THR A 639 -17.17 -3.29 -28.36
CA THR A 639 -17.89 -2.17 -27.74
C THR A 639 -17.92 -2.16 -26.22
N VAL A 640 -17.38 -3.19 -25.56
CA VAL A 640 -17.31 -3.23 -24.08
C VAL A 640 -16.45 -2.11 -23.50
N PRO A 641 -16.80 -1.55 -22.31
CA PRO A 641 -17.98 -1.83 -21.50
C PRO A 641 -19.22 -1.08 -22.00
N HIS A 642 -20.42 -1.54 -21.65
CA HIS A 642 -21.68 -0.95 -22.13
C HIS A 642 -22.36 -0.04 -21.09
N PHE A 643 -22.25 -0.37 -19.79
CA PHE A 643 -23.04 0.25 -18.71
C PHE A 643 -22.20 1.11 -17.75
N THR A 644 -20.95 1.38 -18.07
CA THR A 644 -20.10 2.29 -17.28
C THR A 644 -20.33 3.76 -17.69
N PRO A 645 -20.18 4.72 -16.76
CA PRO A 645 -20.39 6.15 -17.06
C PRO A 645 -19.41 6.71 -18.08
N ILE A 646 -18.23 6.11 -18.19
CA ILE A 646 -17.19 6.45 -19.17
C ILE A 646 -16.85 5.19 -19.96
N ASP A 647 -16.79 5.30 -21.28
CA ASP A 647 -16.36 4.23 -22.16
C ASP A 647 -14.85 4.00 -22.06
N LYS A 648 -14.29 3.17 -22.93
CA LYS A 648 -12.85 2.96 -23.00
C LYS A 648 -12.13 4.31 -23.21
N VAL A 649 -11.14 4.59 -22.37
CA VAL A 649 -10.37 5.84 -22.43
C VAL A 649 -9.10 5.69 -23.25
N ASP A 650 -8.69 6.79 -23.91
CA ASP A 650 -7.40 6.88 -24.59
C ASP A 650 -6.27 7.12 -23.56
N GLU A 651 -5.70 6.03 -23.05
CA GLU A 651 -4.58 6.06 -22.09
C GLU A 651 -3.29 6.64 -22.71
N VAL A 652 -3.13 6.53 -24.02
CA VAL A 652 -1.98 7.10 -24.73
C VAL A 652 -2.08 8.62 -24.73
N LEU A 653 -3.27 9.16 -24.95
CA LEU A 653 -3.50 10.60 -24.86
C LEU A 653 -3.25 11.11 -23.43
N ALA A 654 -3.74 10.40 -22.41
CA ALA A 654 -3.48 10.73 -21.02
C ALA A 654 -1.98 10.81 -20.71
N ASN A 655 -1.20 9.85 -21.20
CA ASN A 655 0.27 9.86 -21.06
C ASN A 655 0.95 11.05 -21.77
N LYS A 656 0.38 11.52 -22.88
CA LYS A 656 0.93 12.66 -23.63
C LYS A 656 0.60 14.00 -22.99
N ILE A 657 -0.56 14.09 -22.31
CA ILE A 657 -1.09 15.35 -21.75
C ILE A 657 -1.32 15.20 -20.25
N PRO A 658 -0.25 15.13 -19.42
CA PRO A 658 -0.40 15.15 -17.96
C PRO A 658 -1.01 16.48 -17.51
N ILE A 659 -1.91 16.42 -16.55
CA ILE A 659 -2.51 17.60 -15.92
C ILE A 659 -1.54 18.07 -14.83
N LEU A 660 -0.86 19.18 -15.08
CA LEU A 660 0.10 19.78 -14.15
C LEU A 660 -0.55 20.83 -13.27
N THR A 661 -1.55 21.51 -13.82
CA THR A 661 -2.35 22.52 -13.13
C THR A 661 -3.72 22.57 -13.79
N GLU A 662 -4.72 22.87 -13.02
CA GLU A 662 -6.08 23.06 -13.48
C GLU A 662 -6.76 24.12 -12.63
N GLU A 663 -7.59 24.96 -13.22
CA GLU A 663 -8.42 25.89 -12.45
C GLU A 663 -9.44 25.08 -11.65
N ILE A 664 -9.55 25.43 -10.36
CA ILE A 664 -10.51 24.81 -9.47
C ILE A 664 -11.87 25.47 -9.71
N SER A 665 -12.83 24.68 -10.17
CA SER A 665 -14.20 25.14 -10.34
C SER A 665 -14.83 25.59 -9.01
N SER A 666 -15.63 26.66 -9.04
CA SER A 666 -16.46 27.05 -7.91
C SER A 666 -17.59 26.07 -7.62
N ASN A 667 -17.88 25.17 -8.54
CA ASN A 667 -18.91 24.14 -8.40
C ASN A 667 -18.27 22.75 -8.40
N LEU A 668 -18.83 21.83 -7.63
CA LEU A 668 -18.46 20.42 -7.71
C LEU A 668 -18.84 19.88 -9.10
N PRO A 669 -17.99 19.05 -9.72
CA PRO A 669 -18.32 18.43 -10.99
C PRO A 669 -19.62 17.62 -10.90
N GLU A 670 -20.41 17.61 -11.96
CA GLU A 670 -21.63 16.81 -12.00
C GLU A 670 -21.27 15.34 -11.93
N VAL A 671 -21.97 14.58 -11.06
CA VAL A 671 -21.84 13.12 -11.01
C VAL A 671 -22.56 12.54 -12.20
N LEU A 672 -21.85 11.82 -13.06
CA LEU A 672 -22.40 11.24 -14.26
C LEU A 672 -23.57 10.28 -13.93
N LYS A 673 -24.70 10.48 -14.63
CA LYS A 673 -25.94 9.72 -14.37
C LYS A 673 -26.09 8.46 -15.21
N ASP A 674 -25.26 8.28 -16.24
CA ASP A 674 -25.42 7.28 -17.29
C ASP A 674 -24.98 5.86 -16.87
N ARG A 675 -24.63 5.65 -15.62
CA ARG A 675 -24.25 4.32 -15.12
C ARG A 675 -25.49 3.56 -14.67
N VAL A 676 -25.61 2.33 -15.12
CA VAL A 676 -26.53 1.38 -14.49
C VAL A 676 -25.91 0.94 -13.15
N ASP A 677 -26.70 0.98 -12.08
CA ASP A 677 -26.26 0.57 -10.74
C ASP A 677 -25.80 -0.90 -10.76
N ALA A 678 -24.59 -1.17 -10.24
CA ALA A 678 -24.01 -2.50 -10.22
C ALA A 678 -24.89 -3.52 -9.47
N ASN A 679 -25.57 -3.09 -8.38
CA ASN A 679 -26.53 -3.95 -7.68
C ASN A 679 -27.72 -4.30 -8.56
N LYS A 680 -28.21 -3.35 -9.37
CA LYS A 680 -29.27 -3.64 -10.33
C LYS A 680 -28.80 -4.68 -11.36
N LEU A 681 -27.59 -4.50 -11.91
CA LEU A 681 -27.03 -5.46 -12.88
C LEU A 681 -26.89 -6.88 -12.29
N ARG A 682 -26.38 -6.98 -11.06
CA ARG A 682 -26.22 -8.28 -10.38
C ARG A 682 -27.55 -8.98 -10.08
N ASN A 683 -28.63 -8.23 -9.91
CA ASN A 683 -29.98 -8.75 -9.62
C ASN A 683 -30.84 -8.96 -10.86
N MET A 684 -30.38 -8.58 -12.05
CA MET A 684 -31.10 -8.88 -13.30
C MET A 684 -30.99 -10.37 -13.65
N SER A 685 -31.99 -10.90 -14.32
CA SER A 685 -31.88 -12.24 -14.91
C SER A 685 -30.81 -12.25 -16.00
N GLN A 686 -30.16 -13.39 -16.19
CA GLN A 686 -29.11 -13.51 -17.22
C GLN A 686 -29.64 -13.25 -18.62
N THR A 687 -30.86 -13.64 -18.90
CA THR A 687 -31.52 -13.37 -20.22
C THR A 687 -31.68 -11.87 -20.43
N GLU A 688 -32.22 -11.17 -19.42
CA GLU A 688 -32.47 -9.74 -19.51
C GLU A 688 -31.15 -8.94 -19.71
N ILE A 689 -30.10 -9.27 -18.94
CA ILE A 689 -28.82 -8.55 -19.05
C ILE A 689 -28.14 -8.80 -20.39
N ILE A 690 -28.23 -10.03 -20.94
CA ILE A 690 -27.72 -10.35 -22.30
C ILE A 690 -28.44 -9.52 -23.35
N GLU A 691 -29.78 -9.46 -23.30
CA GLU A 691 -30.59 -8.67 -24.23
C GLU A 691 -30.17 -7.19 -24.19
N GLN A 692 -30.01 -6.63 -22.99
CA GLN A 692 -29.58 -5.23 -22.84
C GLN A 692 -28.17 -4.98 -23.36
N ILE A 693 -27.22 -5.91 -23.12
CA ILE A 693 -25.87 -5.82 -23.71
C ILE A 693 -25.92 -5.83 -25.22
N LEU A 694 -26.70 -6.71 -25.82
CA LEU A 694 -26.84 -6.80 -27.29
C LEU A 694 -27.47 -5.55 -27.89
N ILE A 695 -28.45 -4.95 -27.22
CA ILE A 695 -29.05 -3.66 -27.64
C ILE A 695 -27.97 -2.55 -27.57
N ALA A 696 -27.30 -2.42 -26.44
CA ALA A 696 -26.25 -1.40 -26.27
C ALA A 696 -25.08 -1.60 -27.25
N HIS A 697 -24.72 -2.85 -27.55
CA HIS A 697 -23.71 -3.18 -28.54
C HIS A 697 -24.10 -2.64 -29.93
N LYS A 698 -25.34 -2.89 -30.42
CA LYS A 698 -25.83 -2.40 -31.69
C LYS A 698 -25.83 -0.88 -31.76
N GLU A 699 -26.28 -0.20 -30.74
CA GLU A 699 -26.29 1.26 -30.65
C GLU A 699 -24.87 1.84 -30.69
N LYS A 700 -23.91 1.23 -30.00
CA LYS A 700 -22.50 1.65 -30.03
C LYS A 700 -21.84 1.41 -31.37
N LEU A 701 -22.12 0.29 -32.06
CA LEU A 701 -21.59 0.03 -33.40
C LEU A 701 -22.09 1.07 -34.39
N ALA A 702 -23.38 1.38 -34.40
CA ALA A 702 -23.95 2.39 -35.26
C ALA A 702 -23.29 3.78 -35.09
N ASN A 703 -22.93 4.12 -33.83
CA ASN A 703 -22.22 5.37 -33.52
C ASN A 703 -20.73 5.37 -33.88
N LEU A 704 -20.09 4.20 -33.99
CA LEU A 704 -18.69 4.08 -34.42
C LEU A 704 -18.53 4.09 -35.97
N GLU A 705 -19.59 3.71 -36.68
CA GLU A 705 -19.63 3.68 -38.17
C GLU A 705 -20.11 5.01 -38.76
N ALA A 706 -20.79 5.84 -37.98
CA ALA A 706 -21.22 7.20 -38.32
C ALA A 706 -20.09 8.23 -38.08
#